data_3cad8f6215a77cf54376f8512933feb8
#
_entry.id   3cad8f6215a77cf54376f8512933feb8
#
_cell.length_a   1.000
_cell.length_b   1.000
_cell.length_c   1.000
_cell.angle_alpha   90.00
_cell.angle_beta   90.00
_cell.angle_gamma   90.00
#
_symmetry.space_group_name_H-M   'P 1'
#
loop_
_entity.id
_entity.type
_entity.pdbx_description
1 polymer ?
#
loop_
_entity_poly.entity_id
_entity_poly.type
_entity_poly.pdbx_seq_one_letter_code
_entity_poly.pdbx_strand_id
1 'polypeptide(L)'
;MRPSSVSRSLLMAAAGSTILAGAAAAQSAPQAPAELGDIIVTGAPYGISQRASVIATDVVDEQTLATAPAASLGDMLSGRPGIRSTDFAPGASRPVIRGLSGPRVQVLTNGIGLIDASSVSPDHAVATDPAEANRIEIIRGPATLVYGGSAIGGVVNVLDDRIPTEIPEGGVSGVVSTQASSVDDGRSAFGRVTVGGGNFAFNVDGVKRKTDDYDIPAPAISARRAAAEGLAREDTGTQPNSYTDLEAWGVGGSYIGDKGFAGVSYKNTDSEYGTVAEESVFIKLNQKRWDARGEYRFDSGPFSALRGSYGHADYTHTEFEAVGEPGTIFNSDGWEGRADLVQRERNGWNGAVGVQALSRNFEAIGEEAFVPSVKIDELGLYTVQRLDLGNHGFEGGLRYDRRELSGTPIGGPSEVTREFDNWSASAAAFIRPTAGLFLGLSLAHNERAPSEVELFADGVHIATAAYETGDLTLNSEKVTTLEGTAHYDRGRFSGDLHVYHSWYNGFIDERPTGDQFYFEEEDEFFPIYRFVQTDSKFYGFELEGAYALWQDGDRKLSLEGAADYVHAQTDFGPAARIPPYSVTGRLAWTSTRFDASAEVRHVGEQDRVANEFELPTDDYTLVNASVAVRPFAQQNVTLFAEARNLTDEEAREHVSFLKDIAPLPGRNLRVGVAYRF
;
A
#
# COMPACT_ATOMS: atom_id res chain seq x y z
N MET A 1 0.09 -53.41 -9.63
CA MET A 1 0.50 -53.67 -8.27
C MET A 1 1.92 -53.11 -8.07
N ARG A 2 2.07 -51.92 -7.62
CA ARG A 2 3.26 -51.37 -6.97
C ARG A 2 2.80 -50.47 -5.86
N PRO A 3 3.34 -50.58 -4.63
CA PRO A 3 2.86 -49.82 -3.50
C PRO A 3 3.47 -48.41 -3.47
N SER A 4 2.62 -47.47 -3.08
CA SER A 4 2.90 -46.09 -2.78
C SER A 4 3.90 -45.96 -1.62
N SER A 5 4.96 -45.19 -1.80
CA SER A 5 5.89 -44.75 -0.74
C SER A 5 5.43 -43.42 -0.16
N VAL A 6 4.55 -43.49 0.83
CA VAL A 6 4.34 -42.42 1.80
C VAL A 6 5.28 -42.71 2.97
N SER A 7 6.09 -41.76 3.32
CA SER A 7 6.83 -41.57 4.58
C SER A 7 8.28 -41.13 4.35
N ARG A 8 8.55 -39.86 4.61
CA ARG A 8 9.77 -39.33 5.27
C ARG A 8 9.89 -37.82 5.08
N SER A 9 9.16 -37.07 5.83
CA SER A 9 9.48 -35.65 6.09
C SER A 9 8.74 -35.13 7.34
N LEU A 10 8.95 -35.79 8.46
CA LEU A 10 8.44 -35.35 9.77
C LEU A 10 9.47 -35.74 10.83
N LEU A 11 10.67 -35.12 10.81
CA LEU A 11 11.66 -35.26 11.87
C LEU A 11 12.83 -34.29 11.61
N MET A 12 12.59 -32.96 11.76
CA MET A 12 13.64 -31.96 12.03
C MET A 12 13.05 -30.68 12.64
N ALA A 13 12.30 -30.83 13.71
CA ALA A 13 11.86 -29.71 14.55
C ALA A 13 11.92 -30.07 16.05
N ALA A 14 12.98 -30.75 16.45
CA ALA A 14 13.18 -31.13 17.86
C ALA A 14 14.65 -31.16 18.23
N ALA A 15 15.37 -30.07 18.02
CA ALA A 15 16.74 -29.92 18.56
C ALA A 15 17.03 -28.42 18.83
N GLY A 16 16.31 -27.81 19.78
CA GLY A 16 16.50 -26.40 20.16
C GLY A 16 15.90 -26.04 21.52
N SER A 17 15.54 -27.03 22.34
CA SER A 17 14.86 -26.75 23.61
C SER A 17 15.67 -27.18 24.80
N THR A 18 16.83 -26.58 25.03
CA THR A 18 17.49 -26.65 26.35
C THR A 18 18.49 -25.51 26.49
N ILE A 19 18.03 -24.31 26.75
CA ILE A 19 18.70 -23.25 27.54
C ILE A 19 17.64 -22.13 27.72
N LEU A 20 16.80 -22.23 28.75
CA LEU A 20 16.05 -21.09 29.32
C LEU A 20 15.40 -21.59 30.64
N ALA A 21 16.22 -21.83 31.65
CA ALA A 21 15.75 -21.92 33.02
C ALA A 21 16.54 -20.90 33.82
N GLY A 22 15.90 -19.82 34.22
CA GLY A 22 16.45 -18.89 35.18
C GLY A 22 16.26 -17.43 34.90
N ALA A 23 15.01 -16.93 34.89
CA ALA A 23 14.73 -15.54 35.22
C ALA A 23 13.55 -15.52 36.18
N ALA A 24 13.82 -15.15 37.42
CA ALA A 24 12.82 -15.03 38.47
C ALA A 24 11.92 -13.85 38.21
N ALA A 25 10.62 -14.07 38.44
CA ALA A 25 9.54 -13.13 38.32
C ALA A 25 9.75 -11.86 39.17
N ALA A 26 9.79 -10.71 38.51
CA ALA A 26 9.33 -9.45 39.07
C ALA A 26 7.85 -9.31 38.72
N GLN A 27 6.97 -9.42 39.68
CA GLN A 27 5.54 -9.11 39.52
C GLN A 27 5.39 -7.62 39.28
N SER A 28 5.23 -7.20 38.07
CA SER A 28 4.62 -5.91 37.73
C SER A 28 3.12 -6.03 37.90
N ALA A 29 2.52 -5.07 38.58
CA ALA A 29 1.07 -4.96 38.75
C ALA A 29 0.38 -4.95 37.38
N PRO A 30 -0.87 -5.45 37.25
CA PRO A 30 -1.58 -5.42 35.98
C PRO A 30 -1.73 -3.95 35.54
N GLN A 31 -1.10 -3.60 34.44
CA GLN A 31 -1.41 -2.36 33.75
C GLN A 31 -2.89 -2.43 33.33
N ALA A 32 -3.63 -1.38 33.67
CA ALA A 32 -4.94 -1.17 33.08
C ALA A 32 -4.83 -1.27 31.54
N PRO A 33 -5.87 -1.77 30.84
CA PRO A 33 -5.86 -1.75 29.39
C PRO A 33 -5.48 -0.32 28.97
N ALA A 34 -4.42 -0.21 28.17
CA ALA A 34 -4.05 1.07 27.61
C ALA A 34 -5.30 1.58 26.89
N GLU A 35 -5.85 2.71 27.28
CA GLU A 35 -6.63 3.53 26.37
C GLU A 35 -5.77 3.58 25.11
N LEU A 36 -6.32 3.20 23.95
CA LEU A 36 -5.62 3.29 22.67
C LEU A 36 -5.06 4.70 22.60
N GLY A 37 -3.77 4.85 22.90
CA GLY A 37 -3.11 6.14 22.91
C GLY A 37 -3.30 6.76 21.54
N ASP A 38 -3.42 8.07 21.46
CA ASP A 38 -3.53 8.79 20.20
C ASP A 38 -2.46 8.31 19.22
N ILE A 39 -2.87 7.69 18.12
CA ILE A 39 -1.94 7.20 17.08
C ILE A 39 -1.30 8.43 16.46
N ILE A 40 0.00 8.58 16.64
CA ILE A 40 0.78 9.65 16.01
C ILE A 40 1.14 9.19 14.60
N VAL A 41 0.69 9.94 13.60
CA VAL A 41 0.98 9.65 12.19
C VAL A 41 2.17 10.43 11.68
N THR A 42 2.88 9.84 10.72
CA THR A 42 4.09 10.44 10.11
C THR A 42 3.77 11.42 8.98
N GLY A 43 2.50 11.58 8.63
CA GLY A 43 2.04 12.54 7.61
C GLY A 43 2.43 14.01 7.87
N ALA A 44 2.88 14.33 9.08
CA ALA A 44 3.52 15.60 9.40
C ALA A 44 4.84 15.37 10.16
N PRO A 45 5.96 16.01 9.75
CA PRO A 45 7.27 15.81 10.39
C PRO A 45 7.31 16.18 11.88
N TYR A 46 6.39 17.00 12.36
CA TYR A 46 6.28 17.37 13.79
C TYR A 46 5.45 16.36 14.61
N GLY A 47 4.86 15.34 13.97
CA GLY A 47 3.97 14.38 14.62
C GLY A 47 2.59 14.99 14.96
N ILE A 48 1.53 14.32 14.54
CA ILE A 48 0.16 14.72 14.82
C ILE A 48 -0.65 13.46 15.12
N SER A 49 -1.59 13.57 16.06
CA SER A 49 -2.58 12.52 16.31
C SER A 49 -3.51 12.38 15.09
N GLN A 50 -3.81 11.15 14.66
CA GLN A 50 -4.75 10.86 13.59
C GLN A 50 -6.06 11.64 13.75
N ARG A 51 -6.63 11.67 14.97
CA ARG A 51 -7.87 12.36 15.33
C ARG A 51 -7.78 13.90 15.35
N ALA A 52 -6.58 14.43 15.29
CA ALA A 52 -6.34 15.88 15.23
C ALA A 52 -5.90 16.33 13.82
N SER A 53 -5.86 15.42 12.85
CA SER A 53 -5.48 15.68 11.47
C SER A 53 -6.67 16.20 10.66
N VAL A 54 -6.45 17.18 9.80
CA VAL A 54 -7.42 17.59 8.77
C VAL A 54 -7.32 16.74 7.51
N ILE A 55 -6.26 15.93 7.40
CA ILE A 55 -6.00 15.04 6.28
C ILE A 55 -6.53 13.65 6.63
N ALA A 56 -7.26 13.04 5.70
CA ALA A 56 -7.76 11.68 5.84
C ALA A 56 -6.59 10.69 5.97
N THR A 57 -6.41 10.15 7.17
CA THR A 57 -5.32 9.20 7.47
C THR A 57 -5.90 7.98 8.15
N ASP A 58 -5.51 6.80 7.66
CA ASP A 58 -5.83 5.52 8.28
C ASP A 58 -4.56 4.77 8.67
N VAL A 59 -4.68 3.87 9.64
CA VAL A 59 -3.53 3.13 10.19
C VAL A 59 -3.89 1.66 10.36
N VAL A 60 -3.05 0.80 9.81
CA VAL A 60 -3.04 -0.63 10.10
C VAL A 60 -1.99 -0.89 11.15
N ASP A 61 -2.44 -1.32 12.32
CA ASP A 61 -1.55 -1.59 13.46
C ASP A 61 -0.92 -2.98 13.39
N GLU A 62 0.10 -3.19 14.21
CA GLU A 62 0.83 -4.45 14.30
C GLU A 62 -0.07 -5.66 14.68
N GLN A 63 -1.13 -5.44 15.46
CA GLN A 63 -2.05 -6.51 15.83
C GLN A 63 -2.85 -6.98 14.63
N THR A 64 -3.38 -6.07 13.85
CA THR A 64 -4.10 -6.35 12.60
C THR A 64 -3.19 -7.04 11.60
N LEU A 65 -1.96 -6.53 11.39
CA LEU A 65 -0.96 -7.13 10.51
C LEU A 65 -0.63 -8.58 10.90
N ALA A 66 -0.57 -8.88 12.19
CA ALA A 66 -0.25 -10.21 12.70
C ALA A 66 -1.41 -11.22 12.63
N THR A 67 -2.67 -10.75 12.56
CA THR A 67 -3.86 -11.61 12.62
C THR A 67 -4.71 -11.63 11.34
N ALA A 68 -4.43 -10.72 10.41
CA ALA A 68 -5.07 -10.68 9.09
C ALA A 68 -4.01 -10.50 7.97
N PRO A 69 -3.01 -11.37 7.91
CA PRO A 69 -1.94 -11.23 6.94
C PRO A 69 -2.43 -11.43 5.51
N ALA A 70 -1.82 -10.70 4.58
CA ALA A 70 -2.18 -10.66 3.17
C ALA A 70 -0.97 -10.95 2.28
N ALA A 71 -1.20 -11.32 1.03
CA ALA A 71 -0.14 -11.62 0.08
C ALA A 71 0.54 -10.35 -0.45
N SER A 72 -0.20 -9.25 -0.54
CA SER A 72 0.28 -7.97 -1.07
C SER A 72 -0.27 -6.78 -0.27
N LEU A 73 0.29 -5.59 -0.51
CA LEU A 73 -0.23 -4.34 0.06
C LEU A 73 -1.64 -4.02 -0.45
N GLY A 74 -1.94 -4.31 -1.72
CA GLY A 74 -3.27 -4.13 -2.27
C GLY A 74 -4.32 -4.95 -1.51
N ASP A 75 -4.10 -6.27 -1.35
CA ASP A 75 -4.99 -7.15 -0.58
C ASP A 75 -5.09 -6.73 0.90
N MET A 76 -3.97 -6.37 1.54
CA MET A 76 -3.94 -5.95 2.94
C MET A 76 -4.81 -4.73 3.21
N LEU A 77 -4.88 -3.81 2.26
CA LEU A 77 -5.53 -2.52 2.43
C LEU A 77 -6.93 -2.47 1.82
N SER A 78 -7.26 -3.43 0.93
CA SER A 78 -8.56 -3.47 0.27
C SER A 78 -9.69 -3.63 1.29
N GLY A 79 -10.86 -3.03 0.98
CA GLY A 79 -12.00 -3.04 1.89
C GLY A 79 -12.04 -1.93 2.92
N ARG A 80 -10.99 -1.13 3.05
CA ARG A 80 -11.02 0.13 3.82
C ARG A 80 -11.73 1.22 3.00
N PRO A 81 -12.43 2.17 3.63
CA PRO A 81 -13.10 3.25 2.90
C PRO A 81 -12.16 3.98 1.94
N GLY A 82 -12.58 4.12 0.68
CA GLY A 82 -11.81 4.79 -0.37
C GLY A 82 -10.59 4.02 -0.88
N ILE A 83 -10.39 2.76 -0.46
CA ILE A 83 -9.24 1.94 -0.86
C ILE A 83 -9.71 0.65 -1.52
N ARG A 84 -9.10 0.34 -2.67
CA ARG A 84 -9.25 -0.92 -3.42
C ARG A 84 -7.87 -1.48 -3.73
N SER A 85 -7.84 -2.68 -4.29
CA SER A 85 -6.63 -3.32 -4.81
C SER A 85 -6.70 -3.40 -6.33
N THR A 86 -5.59 -3.30 -7.02
CA THR A 86 -5.55 -3.56 -8.47
C THR A 86 -5.86 -5.02 -8.81
N ASP A 87 -5.70 -5.92 -7.87
CA ASP A 87 -5.96 -7.38 -7.99
C ASP A 87 -5.55 -7.94 -9.35
N PHE A 88 -4.33 -7.60 -9.79
CA PHE A 88 -3.78 -8.12 -11.03
C PHE A 88 -3.39 -9.61 -10.84
N ALA A 89 -2.64 -9.88 -9.77
CA ALA A 89 -2.30 -11.22 -9.30
C ALA A 89 -2.02 -11.16 -7.79
N PRO A 90 -2.04 -12.27 -7.04
CA PRO A 90 -1.68 -12.26 -5.62
C PRO A 90 -0.31 -11.67 -5.35
N GLY A 91 0.68 -11.87 -6.23
CA GLY A 91 2.03 -11.29 -6.15
C GLY A 91 2.11 -9.82 -6.57
N ALA A 92 1.20 -9.33 -7.41
CA ALA A 92 1.27 -8.03 -8.08
C ALA A 92 0.01 -7.18 -7.85
N SER A 93 -0.37 -6.95 -6.61
CA SER A 93 -1.52 -6.12 -6.26
C SER A 93 -1.12 -4.85 -5.55
N ARG A 94 -1.56 -3.70 -6.07
CA ARG A 94 -1.26 -2.37 -5.56
C ARG A 94 -2.49 -1.69 -4.96
N PRO A 95 -2.31 -0.79 -3.98
CA PRO A 95 -3.40 0.02 -3.47
C PRO A 95 -3.91 1.01 -4.53
N VAL A 96 -5.24 1.11 -4.65
CA VAL A 96 -5.96 2.14 -5.40
C VAL A 96 -6.64 3.04 -4.39
N ILE A 97 -6.35 4.33 -4.39
CA ILE A 97 -6.87 5.31 -3.44
C ILE A 97 -7.80 6.28 -4.18
N ARG A 98 -9.08 6.34 -3.79
CA ARG A 98 -10.10 7.21 -4.40
C ARG A 98 -10.18 7.06 -5.93
N GLY A 99 -9.96 5.82 -6.44
CA GLY A 99 -9.93 5.51 -7.88
C GLY A 99 -8.63 5.88 -8.59
N LEU A 100 -7.59 6.31 -7.87
CA LEU A 100 -6.29 6.64 -8.42
C LEU A 100 -5.25 5.55 -8.08
N SER A 101 -4.38 5.22 -9.02
CA SER A 101 -3.33 4.20 -8.89
C SER A 101 -2.06 4.57 -9.65
N GLY A 102 -1.12 3.65 -9.77
CA GLY A 102 0.11 3.82 -10.54
C GLY A 102 0.95 5.00 -10.04
N PRO A 103 1.38 5.90 -10.93
CA PRO A 103 2.28 6.99 -10.58
C PRO A 103 1.61 8.09 -9.71
N ARG A 104 0.31 7.97 -9.39
CA ARG A 104 -0.43 8.90 -8.52
C ARG A 104 -0.53 8.45 -7.08
N VAL A 105 -0.24 7.18 -6.77
CA VAL A 105 -0.23 6.62 -5.41
C VAL A 105 1.17 6.15 -5.07
N GLN A 106 1.78 6.81 -4.11
CA GLN A 106 3.16 6.53 -3.72
C GLN A 106 3.21 5.50 -2.60
N VAL A 107 3.99 4.43 -2.80
CA VAL A 107 4.30 3.45 -1.76
C VAL A 107 5.71 3.72 -1.22
N LEU A 108 5.81 3.81 0.10
CA LEU A 108 7.03 4.18 0.80
C LEU A 108 7.39 3.14 1.87
N THR A 109 8.67 3.02 2.17
CA THR A 109 9.15 2.39 3.41
C THR A 109 9.83 3.46 4.27
N ASN A 110 9.31 3.66 5.49
CA ASN A 110 9.83 4.66 6.43
C ASN A 110 9.95 6.08 5.83
N GLY A 111 9.03 6.45 4.94
CA GLY A 111 8.98 7.77 4.30
C GLY A 111 9.90 7.95 3.10
N ILE A 112 10.53 6.89 2.58
CA ILE A 112 11.40 6.87 1.40
C ILE A 112 10.80 5.93 0.34
N GLY A 113 10.82 6.33 -0.93
CA GLY A 113 10.33 5.54 -2.06
C GLY A 113 11.02 4.20 -2.22
N LEU A 114 10.32 3.25 -2.84
CA LEU A 114 10.82 1.88 -2.99
C LEU A 114 11.90 1.75 -4.07
N ILE A 115 11.91 2.65 -5.07
CA ILE A 115 12.87 2.59 -6.20
C ILE A 115 12.72 1.25 -6.95
N ASP A 116 11.50 0.80 -7.10
CA ASP A 116 11.12 -0.40 -7.86
C ASP A 116 10.47 -0.03 -9.20
N ALA A 117 10.05 -1.02 -9.99
CA ALA A 117 9.31 -0.82 -11.23
C ALA A 117 7.79 -0.93 -11.06
N SER A 118 7.29 -1.05 -9.84
CA SER A 118 5.87 -1.35 -9.58
C SER A 118 4.88 -0.28 -10.06
N SER A 119 5.32 0.93 -10.38
CA SER A 119 4.47 1.99 -10.95
C SER A 119 4.45 2.00 -12.49
N VAL A 120 5.29 1.21 -13.14
CA VAL A 120 5.44 1.15 -14.59
C VAL A 120 4.35 0.30 -15.22
N SER A 121 4.06 -0.86 -14.63
CA SER A 121 3.06 -1.80 -15.11
C SER A 121 2.22 -2.38 -13.96
N PRO A 122 0.95 -2.77 -14.20
CA PRO A 122 0.07 -3.33 -13.17
C PRO A 122 0.47 -4.73 -12.69
N ASP A 123 1.19 -5.51 -13.48
CA ASP A 123 1.72 -6.84 -13.15
C ASP A 123 3.02 -6.80 -12.34
N HIS A 124 3.63 -5.65 -12.19
CA HIS A 124 4.86 -5.50 -11.40
C HIS A 124 4.59 -5.41 -9.91
N ALA A 125 5.16 -6.35 -9.14
CA ALA A 125 5.03 -6.40 -7.70
C ALA A 125 5.65 -5.19 -6.99
N VAL A 126 5.03 -4.78 -5.89
CA VAL A 126 5.62 -3.81 -4.95
C VAL A 126 6.70 -4.51 -4.12
N ALA A 127 7.93 -3.99 -4.11
CA ALA A 127 9.09 -4.61 -3.47
C ALA A 127 9.08 -4.52 -1.93
N THR A 128 7.90 -4.64 -1.31
CA THR A 128 7.74 -4.72 0.16
C THR A 128 6.55 -5.58 0.53
N ASP A 129 6.68 -6.35 1.61
CA ASP A 129 5.67 -7.27 2.10
C ASP A 129 4.96 -6.71 3.35
N PRO A 130 3.61 -6.81 3.46
CA PRO A 130 2.90 -6.34 4.64
C PRO A 130 3.35 -7.00 5.96
N ALA A 131 3.84 -8.25 5.92
CA ALA A 131 4.30 -8.96 7.12
C ALA A 131 5.56 -8.33 7.75
N GLU A 132 6.36 -7.60 6.96
CA GLU A 132 7.55 -6.89 7.46
C GLU A 132 7.20 -5.61 8.24
N ALA A 133 5.99 -5.10 8.05
CA ALA A 133 5.53 -3.88 8.69
C ALA A 133 5.27 -4.08 10.18
N ASN A 134 5.57 -3.07 10.95
CA ASN A 134 5.05 -2.89 12.29
C ASN A 134 3.77 -2.03 12.27
N ARG A 135 3.68 -1.16 11.27
CA ARG A 135 2.52 -0.31 11.03
C ARG A 135 2.47 0.12 9.56
N ILE A 136 1.26 0.25 8.99
CA ILE A 136 1.08 0.86 7.68
C ILE A 136 0.21 2.10 7.85
N GLU A 137 0.66 3.23 7.36
CA GLU A 137 -0.11 4.48 7.34
C GLU A 137 -0.58 4.75 5.92
N ILE A 138 -1.87 5.04 5.78
CA ILE A 138 -2.49 5.40 4.51
C ILE A 138 -2.96 6.84 4.60
N ILE A 139 -2.40 7.70 3.76
CA ILE A 139 -2.75 9.11 3.69
C ILE A 139 -3.48 9.32 2.37
N ARG A 140 -4.76 9.69 2.46
CA ARG A 140 -5.65 9.81 1.31
C ARG A 140 -5.74 11.26 0.85
N GLY A 141 -5.90 11.43 -0.46
CA GLY A 141 -5.94 12.76 -1.07
C GLY A 141 -4.56 13.42 -1.14
N PRO A 142 -4.49 14.70 -1.46
CA PRO A 142 -3.26 15.39 -1.77
C PRO A 142 -2.42 15.71 -0.52
N ALA A 143 -1.78 14.68 0.02
CA ALA A 143 -0.78 14.79 1.09
C ALA A 143 0.63 15.12 0.58
N THR A 144 0.73 15.64 -0.63
CA THR A 144 1.94 15.78 -1.42
C THR A 144 2.99 16.70 -0.83
N LEU A 145 2.61 17.64 0.03
CA LEU A 145 3.55 18.62 0.56
C LEU A 145 4.76 17.97 1.26
N VAL A 146 4.52 16.83 1.90
CA VAL A 146 5.56 16.14 2.65
C VAL A 146 6.26 15.08 1.78
N TYR A 147 5.56 14.44 0.84
CA TYR A 147 6.02 13.24 0.14
C TYR A 147 6.33 13.44 -1.36
N GLY A 148 6.03 14.60 -1.93
CA GLY A 148 6.32 14.93 -3.33
C GLY A 148 5.12 14.83 -4.26
N GLY A 149 5.32 15.27 -5.51
CA GLY A 149 4.27 15.38 -6.52
C GLY A 149 3.61 14.05 -6.87
N SER A 150 4.34 12.96 -6.86
CA SER A 150 3.81 11.61 -7.13
C SER A 150 2.79 11.11 -6.09
N ALA A 151 2.63 11.81 -4.96
CA ALA A 151 1.64 11.52 -3.93
C ALA A 151 0.30 12.28 -4.13
N ILE A 152 -0.03 12.66 -5.35
CA ILE A 152 -1.23 13.47 -5.67
C ILE A 152 -2.55 12.74 -5.37
N GLY A 153 -2.58 11.41 -5.48
CA GLY A 153 -3.71 10.54 -5.12
C GLY A 153 -3.66 10.05 -3.67
N GLY A 154 -2.47 9.93 -3.10
CA GLY A 154 -2.25 9.46 -1.75
C GLY A 154 -0.93 8.76 -1.53
N VAL A 155 -0.70 8.33 -0.30
CA VAL A 155 0.52 7.65 0.15
C VAL A 155 0.16 6.42 0.97
N VAL A 156 0.89 5.33 0.73
CA VAL A 156 0.96 4.17 1.62
C VAL A 156 2.38 4.09 2.18
N ASN A 157 2.53 4.37 3.47
CA ASN A 157 3.83 4.37 4.13
C ASN A 157 3.96 3.14 5.04
N VAL A 158 4.77 2.18 4.63
CA VAL A 158 5.09 0.97 5.39
C VAL A 158 6.19 1.32 6.39
N LEU A 159 5.89 1.19 7.68
CA LEU A 159 6.83 1.46 8.76
C LEU A 159 7.33 0.14 9.31
N ASP A 160 8.62 -0.09 9.22
CA ASP A 160 9.32 -1.24 9.82
C ASP A 160 10.24 -0.78 10.97
N ASP A 161 10.66 -1.72 11.79
CA ASP A 161 11.60 -1.49 12.90
C ASP A 161 13.02 -1.99 12.59
N ARG A 162 13.36 -2.16 11.31
CA ARG A 162 14.68 -2.71 10.91
C ARG A 162 15.83 -1.81 11.38
N ILE A 163 15.60 -0.50 11.46
CA ILE A 163 16.47 0.44 12.15
C ILE A 163 15.85 0.79 13.51
N PRO A 164 16.26 0.14 14.62
CA PRO A 164 15.68 0.39 15.94
C PRO A 164 15.88 1.84 16.39
N THR A 165 14.85 2.45 16.94
CA THR A 165 14.89 3.83 17.47
C THR A 165 15.00 3.90 18.98
N GLU A 166 14.83 2.75 19.64
CA GLU A 166 14.92 2.59 21.10
C GLU A 166 15.56 1.23 21.49
N ILE A 167 16.05 1.15 22.70
CA ILE A 167 16.55 -0.11 23.26
C ILE A 167 15.34 -0.92 23.77
N PRO A 168 15.18 -2.18 23.36
CA PRO A 168 14.09 -3.02 23.86
C PRO A 168 14.08 -3.11 25.39
N GLU A 169 12.91 -3.06 25.99
CA GLU A 169 12.77 -3.31 27.43
C GLU A 169 13.22 -4.73 27.76
N GLY A 170 14.08 -4.88 28.74
CA GLY A 170 14.71 -6.19 29.04
C GLY A 170 15.82 -6.61 28.08
N GLY A 171 16.17 -5.78 27.09
CA GLY A 171 17.29 -6.00 26.16
C GLY A 171 16.98 -6.89 24.96
N VAL A 172 15.78 -7.45 24.87
CA VAL A 172 15.34 -8.25 23.72
C VAL A 172 13.83 -8.10 23.50
N SER A 173 13.41 -7.99 22.26
CA SER A 173 12.01 -8.04 21.83
C SER A 173 11.90 -8.75 20.48
N GLY A 174 10.73 -9.26 20.16
CA GLY A 174 10.52 -9.88 18.85
C GLY A 174 9.13 -10.43 18.65
N VAL A 175 8.88 -10.84 17.41
CA VAL A 175 7.67 -11.52 16.98
C VAL A 175 8.04 -12.68 16.05
N VAL A 176 7.35 -13.78 16.19
CA VAL A 176 7.39 -14.91 15.26
C VAL A 176 5.96 -15.28 14.96
N SER A 177 5.62 -15.37 13.68
CA SER A 177 4.29 -15.80 13.24
C SER A 177 4.36 -16.83 12.12
N THR A 178 3.34 -17.67 12.05
CA THR A 178 3.14 -18.61 10.95
C THR A 178 1.66 -18.75 10.66
N GLN A 179 1.32 -18.96 9.41
CA GLN A 179 -0.05 -19.14 8.96
C GLN A 179 -0.15 -20.11 7.78
N ALA A 180 -1.35 -20.59 7.56
CA ALA A 180 -1.75 -21.34 6.38
C ALA A 180 -3.10 -20.84 5.89
N SER A 181 -3.33 -20.92 4.58
CA SER A 181 -4.58 -20.61 3.87
C SER A 181 -5.04 -21.80 3.04
N SER A 182 -6.36 -21.92 2.87
CA SER A 182 -6.95 -23.07 2.18
C SER A 182 -7.23 -22.84 0.70
N VAL A 183 -7.38 -21.59 0.26
CA VAL A 183 -7.77 -21.25 -1.11
C VAL A 183 -6.62 -21.42 -2.11
N ASP A 184 -5.40 -21.39 -1.64
CA ASP A 184 -4.15 -21.38 -2.41
C ASP A 184 -3.09 -22.35 -1.83
N ASP A 185 -3.49 -23.27 -0.94
CA ASP A 185 -2.59 -24.12 -0.15
C ASP A 185 -1.42 -23.36 0.48
N GLY A 186 -1.64 -22.07 0.74
CA GLY A 186 -0.65 -21.11 1.14
C GLY A 186 -0.05 -21.35 2.51
N ARG A 187 1.23 -21.03 2.65
CA ARG A 187 1.98 -21.09 3.90
C ARG A 187 2.90 -19.88 4.00
N SER A 188 2.90 -19.24 5.17
CA SER A 188 3.79 -18.10 5.43
C SER A 188 4.37 -18.21 6.84
N ALA A 189 5.61 -17.75 6.97
CA ALA A 189 6.29 -17.58 8.24
C ALA A 189 7.03 -16.24 8.24
N PHE A 190 6.93 -15.51 9.33
CA PHE A 190 7.64 -14.25 9.57
C PHE A 190 8.32 -14.30 10.94
N GLY A 191 9.49 -13.70 11.03
CA GLY A 191 10.21 -13.53 12.28
C GLY A 191 10.98 -12.22 12.33
N ARG A 192 10.91 -11.53 13.46
CA ARG A 192 11.72 -10.35 13.77
C ARG A 192 12.23 -10.43 15.19
N VAL A 193 13.51 -10.14 15.38
CA VAL A 193 14.16 -10.10 16.69
C VAL A 193 15.01 -8.84 16.78
N THR A 194 14.78 -8.05 17.81
CA THR A 194 15.59 -6.89 18.16
C THR A 194 16.29 -7.15 19.47
N VAL A 195 17.60 -6.99 19.50
CA VAL A 195 18.43 -7.07 20.71
C VAL A 195 19.11 -5.73 20.97
N GLY A 196 19.20 -5.32 22.23
CA GLY A 196 19.82 -4.05 22.57
C GLY A 196 20.46 -4.03 23.95
N GLY A 197 21.44 -3.15 24.12
CA GLY A 197 22.12 -2.93 25.39
C GLY A 197 23.08 -1.76 25.32
N GLY A 198 23.22 -1.03 26.42
CA GLY A 198 23.95 0.23 26.44
C GLY A 198 23.30 1.24 25.47
N ASN A 199 24.04 1.64 24.45
CA ASN A 199 23.58 2.59 23.42
C ASN A 199 23.36 1.95 22.05
N PHE A 200 23.33 0.62 21.94
CA PHE A 200 23.21 -0.07 20.66
C PHE A 200 22.01 -0.99 20.64
N ALA A 201 21.34 -1.05 19.51
CA ALA A 201 20.32 -2.04 19.21
C ALA A 201 20.56 -2.61 17.80
N PHE A 202 20.23 -3.90 17.64
CA PHE A 202 20.36 -4.64 16.39
C PHE A 202 19.05 -5.38 16.11
N ASN A 203 18.64 -5.38 14.85
CA ASN A 203 17.45 -6.08 14.37
C ASN A 203 17.85 -7.10 13.30
N VAL A 204 17.14 -8.22 13.30
CA VAL A 204 17.13 -9.21 12.22
C VAL A 204 15.69 -9.59 11.97
N ASP A 205 15.25 -9.57 10.73
CA ASP A 205 13.91 -9.99 10.32
C ASP A 205 13.95 -10.84 9.04
N GLY A 206 12.86 -11.58 8.81
CA GLY A 206 12.69 -12.32 7.58
C GLY A 206 11.29 -12.87 7.41
N VAL A 207 10.86 -13.00 6.17
CA VAL A 207 9.59 -13.58 5.74
C VAL A 207 9.82 -14.63 4.68
N LYS A 208 9.07 -15.71 4.73
CA LYS A 208 8.93 -16.66 3.63
C LYS A 208 7.45 -16.97 3.44
N ARG A 209 7.00 -16.85 2.20
CA ARG A 209 5.63 -17.20 1.76
C ARG A 209 5.70 -18.06 0.52
N LYS A 210 4.81 -19.05 0.45
CA LYS A 210 4.57 -19.83 -0.74
C LYS A 210 3.09 -20.14 -0.85
N THR A 211 2.53 -19.94 -2.04
CA THR A 211 1.16 -20.30 -2.41
C THR A 211 1.17 -21.05 -3.73
N ASP A 212 0.19 -21.91 -3.92
CA ASP A 212 -0.16 -22.45 -5.23
C ASP A 212 -1.24 -21.55 -5.89
N ASP A 213 -1.75 -21.95 -7.06
CA ASP A 213 -2.85 -21.25 -7.72
C ASP A 213 -4.10 -21.26 -6.84
N TYR A 214 -4.82 -20.13 -6.78
CA TYR A 214 -5.97 -20.01 -5.89
C TYR A 214 -7.26 -20.58 -6.50
N ASP A 215 -8.12 -21.17 -5.64
CA ASP A 215 -9.45 -21.63 -6.00
C ASP A 215 -10.38 -20.46 -6.33
N ILE A 216 -11.16 -20.60 -7.40
CA ILE A 216 -12.15 -19.61 -7.86
C ILE A 216 -13.58 -20.17 -7.73
N PRO A 217 -14.57 -19.34 -7.34
CA PRO A 217 -15.95 -19.79 -7.14
C PRO A 217 -16.75 -19.92 -8.45
N ALA A 218 -16.18 -19.46 -9.58
CA ALA A 218 -16.83 -19.42 -10.88
C ALA A 218 -15.77 -19.45 -11.99
N PRO A 219 -16.13 -19.68 -13.27
CA PRO A 219 -15.20 -19.62 -14.39
C PRO A 219 -14.37 -18.34 -14.42
N ALA A 220 -13.09 -18.45 -14.75
CA ALA A 220 -12.15 -17.34 -14.85
C ALA A 220 -12.70 -16.22 -15.76
N ILE A 221 -13.19 -16.58 -16.95
CA ILE A 221 -13.80 -15.64 -17.91
C ILE A 221 -15.15 -15.16 -17.37
N SER A 222 -15.36 -13.84 -17.30
CA SER A 222 -16.62 -13.25 -16.88
C SER A 222 -17.77 -13.58 -17.86
N ALA A 223 -19.01 -13.59 -17.34
CA ALA A 223 -20.18 -13.80 -18.19
C ALA A 223 -20.33 -12.69 -19.25
N ARG A 224 -19.93 -11.48 -18.92
CA ARG A 224 -19.99 -10.32 -19.81
C ARG A 224 -18.99 -10.43 -20.96
N ARG A 225 -17.74 -10.78 -20.66
CA ARG A 225 -16.71 -11.00 -21.69
C ARG A 225 -17.07 -12.16 -22.59
N ALA A 226 -17.49 -13.29 -22.02
CA ALA A 226 -17.92 -14.44 -22.79
C ALA A 226 -19.07 -14.11 -23.75
N ALA A 227 -20.04 -13.30 -23.32
CA ALA A 227 -21.14 -12.84 -24.16
C ALA A 227 -20.70 -11.85 -25.25
N ALA A 228 -19.77 -10.94 -24.94
CA ALA A 228 -19.26 -9.94 -25.87
C ALA A 228 -18.40 -10.55 -26.99
N GLU A 229 -17.56 -11.54 -26.66
CA GLU A 229 -16.59 -12.16 -27.56
C GLU A 229 -17.03 -13.53 -28.09
N GLY A 230 -18.15 -14.08 -27.59
CA GLY A 230 -18.65 -15.40 -27.99
C GLY A 230 -17.82 -16.57 -27.46
N LEU A 231 -17.15 -16.39 -26.31
CA LEU A 231 -16.27 -17.37 -25.70
C LEU A 231 -17.05 -18.40 -24.86
N ALA A 232 -16.48 -19.61 -24.73
CA ALA A 232 -16.95 -20.59 -23.76
C ALA A 232 -16.45 -20.20 -22.35
N ARG A 233 -17.29 -20.44 -21.34
CA ARG A 233 -16.89 -20.32 -19.92
C ARG A 233 -16.57 -21.71 -19.39
N GLU A 234 -15.29 -22.03 -19.29
CA GLU A 234 -14.81 -23.27 -18.72
C GLU A 234 -14.55 -23.07 -17.22
N ASP A 235 -15.04 -23.99 -16.40
CA ASP A 235 -14.76 -24.01 -14.97
C ASP A 235 -13.48 -24.81 -14.73
N THR A 236 -12.41 -24.11 -14.42
CA THR A 236 -11.10 -24.69 -14.11
C THR A 236 -10.96 -25.05 -12.63
N GLY A 237 -11.84 -24.53 -11.77
CA GLY A 237 -11.78 -24.65 -10.30
C GLY A 237 -10.68 -23.79 -9.66
N THR A 238 -9.63 -23.45 -10.39
CA THR A 238 -8.53 -22.61 -9.94
C THR A 238 -8.23 -21.51 -10.97
N GLN A 239 -7.66 -20.41 -10.53
CA GLN A 239 -7.13 -19.37 -11.42
C GLN A 239 -5.70 -19.76 -11.82
N PRO A 240 -5.48 -20.13 -13.10
CA PRO A 240 -4.16 -20.53 -13.55
C PRO A 240 -3.13 -19.42 -13.34
N ASN A 241 -1.89 -19.84 -13.08
CA ASN A 241 -0.72 -18.96 -12.98
C ASN A 241 -0.87 -17.84 -11.95
N SER A 242 -1.46 -18.13 -10.79
CA SER A 242 -1.68 -17.17 -9.71
C SER A 242 -0.83 -17.46 -8.46
N TYR A 243 0.13 -18.37 -8.56
CA TYR A 243 1.01 -18.76 -7.46
C TYR A 243 1.99 -17.65 -7.04
N THR A 244 2.55 -17.76 -5.81
CA THR A 244 3.63 -16.88 -5.34
C THR A 244 4.66 -17.66 -4.53
N ASP A 245 5.94 -17.29 -4.65
CA ASP A 245 7.04 -17.73 -3.78
C ASP A 245 7.90 -16.52 -3.42
N LEU A 246 7.82 -16.07 -2.15
CA LEU A 246 8.52 -14.89 -1.64
C LEU A 246 9.48 -15.30 -0.53
N GLU A 247 10.71 -14.80 -0.61
CA GLU A 247 11.68 -14.83 0.49
C GLU A 247 12.32 -13.45 0.66
N ALA A 248 12.19 -12.86 1.85
CA ALA A 248 12.89 -11.62 2.15
C ALA A 248 13.53 -11.71 3.52
N TRP A 249 14.68 -11.05 3.68
CA TRP A 249 15.37 -10.94 4.96
C TRP A 249 16.07 -9.61 5.08
N GLY A 250 16.22 -9.15 6.31
CA GLY A 250 16.87 -7.89 6.61
C GLY A 250 17.65 -7.90 7.90
N VAL A 251 18.61 -7.01 7.99
CA VAL A 251 19.40 -6.74 9.19
C VAL A 251 19.54 -5.24 9.36
N GLY A 252 19.55 -4.78 10.59
CA GLY A 252 19.79 -3.37 10.88
C GLY A 252 20.40 -3.15 12.24
N GLY A 253 20.90 -1.95 12.46
CA GLY A 253 21.48 -1.58 13.74
C GLY A 253 21.54 -0.08 13.93
N SER A 254 21.47 0.33 15.19
CA SER A 254 21.43 1.74 15.59
C SER A 254 22.30 2.04 16.78
N TYR A 255 22.88 3.20 16.79
CA TYR A 255 23.35 3.88 18.00
C TYR A 255 22.21 4.77 18.53
N ILE A 256 21.87 4.61 19.79
CA ILE A 256 20.78 5.31 20.48
C ILE A 256 21.38 6.02 21.70
N GLY A 257 21.35 7.33 21.68
CA GLY A 257 21.85 8.20 22.74
C GLY A 257 20.77 9.14 23.29
N ASP A 258 21.11 9.91 24.30
CA ASP A 258 20.18 10.82 24.97
C ASP A 258 19.54 11.85 24.01
N LYS A 259 20.25 12.22 22.95
CA LYS A 259 19.81 13.24 21.99
C LYS A 259 19.25 12.69 20.69
N GLY A 260 19.04 11.40 20.58
CA GLY A 260 18.46 10.79 19.38
C GLY A 260 19.16 9.50 18.99
N PHE A 261 19.03 9.13 17.73
CA PHE A 261 19.58 7.88 17.20
C PHE A 261 20.16 8.09 15.80
N ALA A 262 21.00 7.18 15.37
CA ALA A 262 21.42 7.00 13.98
C ALA A 262 21.61 5.51 13.71
N GLY A 263 21.08 5.03 12.60
CA GLY A 263 21.14 3.63 12.24
C GLY A 263 21.15 3.39 10.74
N VAL A 264 21.49 2.16 10.38
CA VAL A 264 21.53 1.67 9.01
C VAL A 264 20.92 0.27 8.95
N SER A 265 20.37 -0.08 7.78
CA SER A 265 19.87 -1.42 7.52
C SER A 265 20.15 -1.86 6.09
N TYR A 266 20.11 -3.17 5.90
CA TYR A 266 20.14 -3.82 4.60
C TYR A 266 18.99 -4.82 4.51
N LYS A 267 18.37 -4.90 3.34
CA LYS A 267 17.32 -5.85 3.00
C LYS A 267 17.61 -6.50 1.66
N ASN A 268 17.32 -7.80 1.54
CA ASN A 268 17.22 -8.52 0.27
C ASN A 268 15.82 -9.12 0.15
N THR A 269 15.21 -8.93 -1.01
CA THR A 269 13.91 -9.50 -1.38
C THR A 269 14.06 -10.31 -2.64
N ASP A 270 13.64 -11.56 -2.62
CA ASP A 270 13.52 -12.45 -3.77
C ASP A 270 12.06 -12.90 -3.88
N SER A 271 11.45 -12.73 -5.04
CA SER A 271 10.06 -13.14 -5.30
C SER A 271 9.93 -13.76 -6.68
N GLU A 272 9.15 -14.83 -6.75
CA GLU A 272 8.71 -15.45 -8.01
C GLU A 272 7.18 -15.54 -7.96
N TYR A 273 6.51 -15.11 -9.01
CA TYR A 273 5.04 -15.16 -9.09
C TYR A 273 4.55 -15.24 -10.52
N GLY A 274 3.42 -15.91 -10.73
CA GLY A 274 2.75 -15.97 -12.02
C GLY A 274 2.01 -14.69 -12.36
N THR A 275 1.95 -14.34 -13.64
CA THR A 275 1.12 -13.28 -14.18
C THR A 275 -0.19 -13.89 -14.66
N VAL A 276 -1.31 -13.54 -14.03
CA VAL A 276 -2.62 -14.13 -14.39
C VAL A 276 -3.06 -13.76 -15.81
N ALA A 277 -2.49 -12.70 -16.38
CA ALA A 277 -2.76 -12.29 -17.76
C ALA A 277 -2.37 -13.36 -18.78
N GLU A 278 -1.31 -14.13 -18.50
CA GLU A 278 -0.70 -15.10 -19.38
C GLU A 278 -0.38 -16.40 -18.65
N GLU A 279 -0.86 -17.54 -19.16
CA GLU A 279 -0.79 -18.83 -18.46
C GLU A 279 0.61 -19.37 -18.21
N SER A 280 1.62 -18.97 -19.02
CA SER A 280 2.99 -19.47 -18.92
C SER A 280 3.99 -18.45 -18.38
N VAL A 281 3.64 -17.17 -18.38
CA VAL A 281 4.54 -16.07 -18.01
C VAL A 281 4.61 -15.91 -16.49
N PHE A 282 5.82 -15.81 -15.97
CA PHE A 282 6.06 -15.55 -14.57
C PHE A 282 7.22 -14.57 -14.37
N ILE A 283 7.19 -13.86 -13.28
CA ILE A 283 8.17 -12.83 -12.94
C ILE A 283 9.07 -13.29 -11.80
N LYS A 284 10.39 -13.10 -11.97
CA LYS A 284 11.40 -13.23 -10.91
C LYS A 284 11.95 -11.86 -10.58
N LEU A 285 11.71 -11.44 -9.36
CA LEU A 285 12.12 -10.15 -8.80
C LEU A 285 13.22 -10.34 -7.77
N ASN A 286 14.28 -9.53 -7.85
CA ASN A 286 15.27 -9.36 -6.79
C ASN A 286 15.44 -7.86 -6.48
N GLN A 287 15.39 -7.49 -5.21
CA GLN A 287 15.77 -6.15 -4.77
C GLN A 287 16.75 -6.22 -3.60
N LYS A 288 17.82 -5.46 -3.70
CA LYS A 288 18.79 -5.18 -2.63
C LYS A 288 18.66 -3.73 -2.22
N ARG A 289 18.38 -3.49 -0.93
CA ARG A 289 18.10 -2.15 -0.44
C ARG A 289 18.95 -1.83 0.80
N TRP A 290 19.50 -0.63 0.82
CA TRP A 290 20.16 -0.01 1.97
C TRP A 290 19.34 1.18 2.44
N ASP A 291 19.11 1.28 3.74
CA ASP A 291 18.48 2.44 4.35
C ASP A 291 19.35 2.98 5.48
N ALA A 292 19.32 4.31 5.67
CA ALA A 292 19.89 4.99 6.82
C ALA A 292 18.87 5.97 7.39
N ARG A 293 18.73 6.02 8.71
CA ARG A 293 17.84 6.95 9.41
C ARG A 293 18.51 7.54 10.63
N GLY A 294 18.17 8.78 10.96
CA GLY A 294 18.64 9.40 12.18
C GLY A 294 17.79 10.57 12.63
N GLU A 295 17.81 10.80 13.93
CA GLU A 295 17.21 11.96 14.57
C GLU A 295 18.19 12.55 15.57
N TYR A 296 18.37 13.87 15.54
CA TYR A 296 19.09 14.61 16.56
C TYR A 296 18.18 15.66 17.20
N ARG A 297 17.97 15.57 18.51
CA ARG A 297 17.15 16.48 19.33
C ARG A 297 17.95 17.60 19.93
N PHE A 298 17.51 18.84 19.67
CA PHE A 298 18.15 20.05 20.20
C PHE A 298 17.59 20.37 21.59
N ASP A 299 18.46 20.71 22.55
CA ASP A 299 18.04 21.08 23.90
C ASP A 299 17.35 22.43 23.92
N SER A 300 17.72 23.36 23.05
CA SER A 300 17.23 24.74 23.03
C SER A 300 17.22 25.31 21.62
N GLY A 301 16.70 26.53 21.47
CA GLY A 301 16.60 27.20 20.18
C GLY A 301 15.24 27.02 19.51
N PRO A 302 15.07 27.51 18.28
CA PRO A 302 13.81 27.50 17.54
C PRO A 302 13.43 26.13 17.01
N PHE A 303 14.37 25.21 16.92
CA PHE A 303 14.15 23.86 16.41
C PHE A 303 14.21 22.83 17.53
N SER A 304 13.41 21.78 17.41
CA SER A 304 13.34 20.65 18.35
C SER A 304 14.17 19.46 17.86
N ALA A 305 14.19 19.20 16.54
CA ALA A 305 14.91 18.08 15.98
C ALA A 305 15.37 18.35 14.54
N LEU A 306 16.44 17.64 14.16
CA LEU A 306 16.83 17.37 12.78
C LEU A 306 16.62 15.90 12.54
N ARG A 307 15.86 15.54 11.49
CA ARG A 307 15.64 14.17 11.04
C ARG A 307 16.24 13.98 9.67
N GLY A 308 16.77 12.81 9.42
CA GLY A 308 17.28 12.43 8.11
C GLY A 308 16.92 10.99 7.79
N SER A 309 16.58 10.75 6.53
CA SER A 309 16.34 9.41 5.98
C SER A 309 16.98 9.32 4.60
N TYR A 310 17.53 8.17 4.27
CA TYR A 310 18.15 7.86 2.99
C TYR A 310 17.86 6.40 2.65
N GLY A 311 17.55 6.12 1.39
CA GLY A 311 17.41 4.78 0.84
C GLY A 311 18.12 4.70 -0.51
N HIS A 312 18.76 3.57 -0.76
CA HIS A 312 19.31 3.18 -2.04
C HIS A 312 18.84 1.77 -2.36
N ALA A 313 18.34 1.55 -3.56
CA ALA A 313 17.93 0.23 -4.01
C ALA A 313 18.51 -0.09 -5.37
N ASP A 314 18.81 -1.37 -5.54
CA ASP A 314 19.19 -2.03 -6.77
C ASP A 314 18.14 -3.12 -7.01
N TYR A 315 17.28 -2.90 -8.01
CA TYR A 315 16.12 -3.71 -8.32
C TYR A 315 16.23 -4.26 -9.73
N THR A 316 15.95 -5.55 -9.86
CA THR A 316 15.81 -6.22 -11.16
C THR A 316 14.62 -7.16 -11.08
N HIS A 317 13.77 -7.17 -12.10
CA HIS A 317 12.93 -8.32 -12.36
C HIS A 317 13.06 -8.76 -13.81
N THR A 318 12.82 -10.05 -14.03
CA THR A 318 12.81 -10.68 -15.34
C THR A 318 11.47 -11.36 -15.52
N GLU A 319 10.82 -11.05 -16.60
CA GLU A 319 9.65 -11.77 -17.11
C GLU A 319 10.16 -12.98 -17.90
N PHE A 320 9.60 -14.14 -17.62
CA PHE A 320 9.95 -15.39 -18.29
C PHE A 320 8.73 -15.88 -19.06
N GLU A 321 8.86 -16.03 -20.37
CA GLU A 321 7.84 -16.60 -21.26
C GLU A 321 7.56 -18.06 -20.93
N ALA A 322 8.61 -18.79 -20.56
CA ALA A 322 8.57 -20.15 -20.08
C ALA A 322 9.79 -20.45 -19.18
N VAL A 323 9.79 -21.60 -18.53
CA VAL A 323 10.91 -22.03 -17.68
C VAL A 323 12.22 -22.09 -18.49
N GLY A 324 13.13 -21.15 -18.19
CA GLY A 324 14.45 -21.04 -18.82
C GLY A 324 14.47 -20.16 -20.08
N GLU A 325 13.38 -19.51 -20.41
CA GLU A 325 13.24 -18.58 -21.54
C GLU A 325 12.97 -17.17 -20.99
N PRO A 326 14.03 -16.38 -20.70
CA PRO A 326 13.88 -15.01 -20.24
C PRO A 326 13.39 -14.12 -21.38
N GLY A 327 12.31 -13.40 -21.15
CA GLY A 327 11.76 -12.34 -22.00
C GLY A 327 12.32 -10.98 -21.62
N THR A 328 11.47 -10.07 -21.12
CA THR A 328 11.86 -8.69 -20.79
C THR A 328 12.47 -8.57 -19.39
N ILE A 329 13.53 -7.77 -19.28
CA ILE A 329 14.23 -7.47 -18.02
C ILE A 329 14.02 -5.99 -17.69
N PHE A 330 13.55 -5.73 -16.48
CA PHE A 330 13.38 -4.38 -15.93
C PHE A 330 14.37 -4.14 -14.80
N ASN A 331 15.17 -3.09 -14.93
CA ASN A 331 16.12 -2.65 -13.92
C ASN A 331 15.72 -1.28 -13.37
N SER A 332 15.87 -1.09 -12.08
CA SER A 332 15.70 0.19 -11.41
C SER A 332 16.75 0.35 -10.32
N ASP A 333 17.66 1.27 -10.52
CA ASP A 333 18.76 1.58 -9.61
C ASP A 333 18.69 3.05 -9.21
N GLY A 334 18.86 3.35 -7.94
CA GLY A 334 18.81 4.75 -7.52
C GLY A 334 18.82 4.96 -6.01
N TRP A 335 18.66 6.20 -5.64
CA TRP A 335 18.61 6.62 -4.25
C TRP A 335 17.61 7.74 -4.04
N GLU A 336 17.08 7.81 -2.83
CA GLU A 336 16.29 8.92 -2.33
C GLU A 336 16.78 9.33 -0.95
N GLY A 337 16.87 10.63 -0.72
CA GLY A 337 17.26 11.20 0.57
C GLY A 337 16.33 12.33 0.99
N ARG A 338 16.11 12.42 2.30
CA ARG A 338 15.23 13.43 2.91
C ARG A 338 15.83 13.97 4.19
N ALA A 339 15.67 15.25 4.44
CA ALA A 339 16.02 15.89 5.72
C ALA A 339 14.95 16.89 6.15
N ASP A 340 14.55 16.81 7.42
CA ASP A 340 13.52 17.63 8.05
C ASP A 340 14.10 18.37 9.25
N LEU A 341 13.97 19.69 9.27
CA LEU A 341 14.25 20.53 10.42
C LEU A 341 12.93 20.88 11.11
N VAL A 342 12.67 20.21 12.24
CA VAL A 342 11.41 20.31 12.99
C VAL A 342 11.45 21.49 13.93
N GLN A 343 10.45 22.36 13.88
CA GLN A 343 10.34 23.51 14.76
C GLN A 343 9.95 23.07 16.19
N ARG A 344 10.43 23.82 17.16
CA ARG A 344 9.99 23.66 18.54
C ARG A 344 8.62 24.30 18.69
N GLU A 345 7.67 23.53 19.19
CA GLU A 345 6.34 24.05 19.50
C GLU A 345 6.45 25.24 20.45
N ARG A 346 5.78 26.34 20.08
CA ARG A 346 5.72 27.56 20.86
C ARG A 346 4.37 28.25 20.72
N ASN A 347 3.64 28.34 21.83
CA ASN A 347 2.29 28.95 21.87
C ASN A 347 1.31 28.31 20.84
N GLY A 348 1.34 27.00 20.71
CA GLY A 348 0.54 26.25 19.75
C GLY A 348 1.06 26.27 18.32
N TRP A 349 2.17 26.98 18.03
CA TRP A 349 2.78 26.97 16.71
C TRP A 349 3.88 25.92 16.61
N ASN A 350 3.75 25.01 15.69
CA ASN A 350 4.77 24.03 15.29
C ASN A 350 4.83 23.89 13.77
N GLY A 351 5.82 23.17 13.28
CA GLY A 351 6.00 22.96 11.85
C GLY A 351 7.33 22.32 11.51
N ALA A 352 7.62 22.27 10.24
CA ALA A 352 8.90 21.79 9.72
C ALA A 352 9.25 22.46 8.38
N VAL A 353 10.53 22.46 8.09
CA VAL A 353 11.10 22.76 6.77
C VAL A 353 11.89 21.53 6.34
N GLY A 354 11.72 21.09 5.11
CA GLY A 354 12.37 19.88 4.60
C GLY A 354 12.92 20.03 3.19
N VAL A 355 13.82 19.13 2.87
CA VAL A 355 14.39 18.90 1.54
C VAL A 355 14.31 17.42 1.22
N GLN A 356 14.02 17.11 -0.04
CA GLN A 356 13.98 15.75 -0.59
C GLN A 356 14.73 15.76 -1.91
N ALA A 357 15.51 14.73 -2.19
CA ALA A 357 16.19 14.56 -3.47
C ALA A 357 16.16 13.08 -3.86
N LEU A 358 15.93 12.83 -5.16
CA LEU A 358 15.88 11.49 -5.75
C LEU A 358 16.70 11.48 -7.03
N SER A 359 17.42 10.39 -7.27
CA SER A 359 18.01 10.07 -8.57
C SER A 359 17.80 8.58 -8.84
N ARG A 360 17.19 8.25 -9.99
CA ARG A 360 16.85 6.91 -10.39
C ARG A 360 17.16 6.69 -11.87
N ASN A 361 17.76 5.55 -12.18
CA ASN A 361 17.88 5.05 -13.53
C ASN A 361 16.88 3.89 -13.69
N PHE A 362 16.05 3.97 -14.72
CA PHE A 362 15.13 2.92 -15.10
C PHE A 362 15.51 2.40 -16.48
N GLU A 363 15.43 1.09 -16.68
CA GLU A 363 15.77 0.44 -17.94
C GLU A 363 14.86 -0.77 -18.15
N ALA A 364 14.31 -0.91 -19.36
CA ALA A 364 13.63 -2.11 -19.84
C ALA A 364 14.39 -2.65 -21.04
N ILE A 365 14.70 -3.97 -21.06
CA ILE A 365 15.48 -4.64 -22.08
C ILE A 365 14.75 -5.93 -22.47
N GLY A 366 14.34 -6.07 -23.72
CA GLY A 366 13.60 -7.24 -24.23
C GLY A 366 12.67 -6.83 -25.34
N GLU A 367 11.92 -7.79 -25.87
CA GLU A 367 11.02 -7.58 -26.99
C GLU A 367 9.78 -6.77 -26.58
N GLU A 368 9.35 -6.90 -25.32
CA GLU A 368 8.24 -6.15 -24.72
C GLU A 368 8.67 -4.89 -23.96
N ALA A 369 9.87 -4.39 -24.23
CA ALA A 369 10.36 -3.16 -23.62
C ALA A 369 9.65 -1.94 -24.21
N PHE A 370 8.43 -1.65 -23.75
CA PHE A 370 7.60 -0.54 -24.24
C PHE A 370 8.01 0.85 -23.70
N VAL A 371 8.96 0.91 -22.75
CA VAL A 371 9.53 2.16 -22.22
C VAL A 371 11.04 2.10 -22.36
N PRO A 372 11.71 3.13 -22.95
CA PRO A 372 13.16 3.15 -23.08
C PRO A 372 13.83 3.34 -21.72
N SER A 373 15.17 3.25 -21.70
CA SER A 373 15.95 3.67 -20.53
C SER A 373 15.72 5.16 -20.22
N VAL A 374 15.34 5.47 -18.97
CA VAL A 374 15.07 6.83 -18.53
C VAL A 374 15.79 7.11 -17.22
N LYS A 375 16.53 8.22 -17.19
CA LYS A 375 17.08 8.81 -15.97
C LYS A 375 16.12 9.83 -15.39
N ILE A 376 15.89 9.77 -14.08
CA ILE A 376 14.97 10.62 -13.34
C ILE A 376 15.75 11.28 -12.19
N ASP A 377 15.79 12.61 -12.17
CA ASP A 377 16.35 13.40 -11.07
C ASP A 377 15.25 14.32 -10.51
N GLU A 378 15.13 14.40 -9.18
CA GLU A 378 14.13 15.24 -8.51
C GLU A 378 14.73 15.94 -7.29
N LEU A 379 14.36 17.21 -7.09
CA LEU A 379 14.68 18.00 -5.91
C LEU A 379 13.43 18.73 -5.43
N GLY A 380 13.03 18.45 -4.18
CA GLY A 380 11.89 19.07 -3.51
C GLY A 380 12.31 19.90 -2.30
N LEU A 381 11.71 21.08 -2.14
CA LEU A 381 11.84 21.93 -0.96
C LEU A 381 10.44 22.21 -0.41
N TYR A 382 10.24 22.06 0.89
CA TYR A 382 8.90 22.26 1.46
C TYR A 382 8.91 22.81 2.88
N THR A 383 7.78 23.38 3.26
CA THR A 383 7.45 23.71 4.63
C THR A 383 6.01 23.36 4.94
N VAL A 384 5.79 22.85 6.13
CA VAL A 384 4.45 22.58 6.69
C VAL A 384 4.36 23.23 8.06
N GLN A 385 3.26 23.93 8.32
CA GLN A 385 3.08 24.75 9.49
C GLN A 385 1.70 24.51 10.10
N ARG A 386 1.61 24.46 11.44
CA ARG A 386 0.38 24.31 12.18
C ARG A 386 0.35 25.27 13.36
N LEU A 387 -0.77 25.95 13.52
CA LEU A 387 -1.11 26.77 14.68
C LEU A 387 -2.34 26.18 15.38
N ASP A 388 -2.16 25.56 16.52
CA ASP A 388 -3.23 25.00 17.35
C ASP A 388 -3.49 25.90 18.57
N LEU A 389 -4.66 26.52 18.59
CA LEU A 389 -5.09 27.43 19.65
C LEU A 389 -6.05 26.76 20.65
N GLY A 390 -6.04 25.42 20.70
CA GLY A 390 -6.87 24.59 21.57
C GLY A 390 -8.22 24.25 20.95
N ASN A 391 -9.17 25.17 20.92
CA ASN A 391 -10.50 24.93 20.34
C ASN A 391 -10.61 25.18 18.83
N HIS A 392 -9.60 25.78 18.21
CA HIS A 392 -9.49 25.98 16.77
C HIS A 392 -8.02 26.11 16.36
N GLY A 393 -7.75 26.02 15.07
CA GLY A 393 -6.41 26.21 14.56
C GLY A 393 -6.37 26.23 13.03
N PHE A 394 -5.15 26.38 12.52
CA PHE A 394 -4.86 26.50 11.09
C PHE A 394 -3.68 25.63 10.74
N GLU A 395 -3.71 25.10 9.53
CA GLU A 395 -2.58 24.38 8.93
C GLU A 395 -2.31 24.94 7.54
N GLY A 396 -1.07 24.83 7.09
CA GLY A 396 -0.73 25.19 5.72
C GLY A 396 0.69 24.81 5.38
N GLY A 397 0.99 24.81 4.08
CA GLY A 397 2.30 24.50 3.61
C GLY A 397 2.51 24.88 2.16
N LEU A 398 3.76 24.87 1.78
CA LEU A 398 4.23 25.12 0.42
C LEU A 398 5.30 24.10 0.07
N ARG A 399 5.30 23.66 -1.17
CA ARG A 399 6.35 22.82 -1.75
C ARG A 399 6.68 23.28 -3.17
N TYR A 400 7.95 23.21 -3.50
CA TYR A 400 8.47 23.34 -4.85
C TYR A 400 9.25 22.07 -5.20
N ASP A 401 8.96 21.50 -6.35
CA ASP A 401 9.69 20.37 -6.92
C ASP A 401 10.22 20.74 -8.30
N ARG A 402 11.49 20.39 -8.54
CA ARG A 402 12.05 20.32 -9.88
C ARG A 402 12.31 18.86 -10.21
N ARG A 403 11.72 18.37 -11.31
CA ARG A 403 11.89 17.02 -11.81
C ARG A 403 12.39 17.05 -13.25
N GLU A 404 13.38 16.23 -13.54
CA GLU A 404 13.98 16.06 -14.87
C GLU A 404 13.90 14.58 -15.25
N LEU A 405 13.45 14.31 -16.48
CA LEU A 405 13.41 12.98 -17.08
C LEU A 405 14.17 13.04 -18.39
N SER A 406 15.19 12.19 -18.55
CA SER A 406 16.03 12.10 -19.74
C SER A 406 16.03 10.67 -20.28
N GLY A 407 15.67 10.50 -21.55
CA GLY A 407 15.64 9.21 -22.22
C GLY A 407 15.70 9.35 -23.74
N THR A 408 16.10 8.29 -24.43
CA THR A 408 16.03 8.25 -25.90
C THR A 408 14.75 7.52 -26.29
N PRO A 409 13.76 8.19 -26.92
CA PRO A 409 12.55 7.54 -27.38
C PRO A 409 12.84 6.31 -28.24
N ILE A 410 12.01 5.28 -28.14
CA ILE A 410 12.17 4.05 -28.94
C ILE A 410 12.18 4.40 -30.43
N GLY A 411 13.19 3.93 -31.16
CA GLY A 411 13.40 4.31 -32.56
C GLY A 411 13.80 5.77 -32.82
N GLY A 412 13.93 6.58 -31.76
CA GLY A 412 14.34 7.98 -31.86
C GLY A 412 15.84 8.17 -32.10
N PRO A 413 16.25 9.30 -32.72
CA PRO A 413 17.65 9.52 -33.08
C PRO A 413 18.53 10.05 -31.95
N SER A 414 17.97 10.56 -30.85
CA SER A 414 18.72 11.23 -29.79
C SER A 414 17.92 11.31 -28.49
N GLU A 415 18.67 11.46 -27.41
CA GLU A 415 18.11 11.72 -26.07
C GLU A 415 17.26 13.00 -26.04
N VAL A 416 16.15 12.91 -25.31
CA VAL A 416 15.22 14.01 -25.02
C VAL A 416 15.18 14.18 -23.52
N THR A 417 15.36 15.43 -23.07
CA THR A 417 15.21 15.80 -21.66
C THR A 417 13.93 16.64 -21.49
N ARG A 418 13.14 16.29 -20.50
CA ARG A 418 11.95 17.03 -20.07
C ARG A 418 12.13 17.51 -18.64
N GLU A 419 11.96 18.80 -18.43
CA GLU A 419 12.07 19.48 -17.13
C GLU A 419 10.69 20.00 -16.71
N PHE A 420 10.39 19.83 -15.41
CA PHE A 420 9.12 20.26 -14.80
C PHE A 420 9.40 20.97 -13.48
N ASP A 421 8.86 22.18 -13.36
CA ASP A 421 8.88 22.99 -12.14
C ASP A 421 7.47 23.01 -11.55
N ASN A 422 7.25 22.33 -10.43
CA ASN A 422 5.94 22.11 -9.83
C ASN A 422 5.81 22.86 -8.51
N TRP A 423 4.64 23.43 -8.27
CA TRP A 423 4.30 24.11 -7.03
C TRP A 423 3.06 23.46 -6.38
N SER A 424 3.21 23.13 -5.11
CA SER A 424 2.10 22.63 -4.31
C SER A 424 1.90 23.50 -3.08
N ALA A 425 0.64 23.75 -2.72
CA ALA A 425 0.26 24.56 -1.58
C ALA A 425 -0.98 24.02 -0.90
N SER A 426 -1.06 24.13 0.42
CA SER A 426 -2.29 23.83 1.16
C SER A 426 -2.58 24.87 2.23
N ALA A 427 -3.88 25.03 2.53
CA ALA A 427 -4.36 25.80 3.66
C ALA A 427 -5.57 25.07 4.28
N ALA A 428 -5.58 24.93 5.58
CA ALA A 428 -6.68 24.31 6.31
C ALA A 428 -6.99 25.06 7.59
N ALA A 429 -8.25 24.95 8.01
CA ALA A 429 -8.72 25.43 9.30
C ALA A 429 -9.48 24.31 10.01
N PHE A 430 -9.39 24.25 11.32
CA PHE A 430 -10.13 23.27 12.12
C PHE A 430 -10.71 23.91 13.38
N ILE A 431 -11.77 23.30 13.87
CA ILE A 431 -12.41 23.67 15.14
C ILE A 431 -12.73 22.43 15.96
N ARG A 432 -12.73 22.61 17.28
CA ARG A 432 -13.19 21.62 18.28
C ARG A 432 -14.37 22.21 19.07
N PRO A 433 -15.61 22.17 18.50
CA PRO A 433 -16.77 22.85 19.09
C PRO A 433 -17.15 22.28 20.46
N THR A 434 -16.88 21.01 20.68
CA THR A 434 -17.13 20.28 21.93
C THR A 434 -16.11 19.16 22.10
N ALA A 435 -15.95 18.68 23.32
CA ALA A 435 -15.08 17.52 23.57
C ALA A 435 -15.51 16.32 22.70
N GLY A 436 -14.55 15.70 22.04
CA GLY A 436 -14.77 14.54 21.16
C GLY A 436 -15.28 14.89 19.76
N LEU A 437 -15.40 16.16 19.36
CA LEU A 437 -15.74 16.56 17.99
C LEU A 437 -14.65 17.46 17.42
N PHE A 438 -14.03 17.02 16.33
CA PHE A 438 -13.13 17.79 15.49
C PHE A 438 -13.77 18.00 14.12
N LEU A 439 -13.74 19.21 13.61
CA LEU A 439 -14.20 19.56 12.26
C LEU A 439 -13.07 20.29 11.54
N GLY A 440 -12.74 19.86 10.36
CA GLY A 440 -11.70 20.43 9.49
C GLY A 440 -12.22 20.79 8.13
N LEU A 441 -11.62 21.79 7.51
CA LEU A 441 -11.80 22.14 6.11
C LEU A 441 -10.42 22.45 5.53
N SER A 442 -10.06 21.78 4.43
CA SER A 442 -8.79 21.99 3.73
C SER A 442 -9.01 22.34 2.26
N LEU A 443 -8.14 23.18 1.74
CA LEU A 443 -7.98 23.48 0.32
C LEU A 443 -6.52 23.24 -0.04
N ALA A 444 -6.28 22.34 -1.01
CA ALA A 444 -4.94 22.01 -1.48
C ALA A 444 -4.86 22.15 -3.00
N HIS A 445 -3.76 22.72 -3.48
CA HIS A 445 -3.38 22.73 -4.89
C HIS A 445 -2.07 21.96 -5.03
N ASN A 446 -2.04 20.97 -5.92
CA ASN A 446 -0.88 20.12 -6.11
C ASN A 446 -0.61 19.93 -7.61
N GLU A 447 0.69 19.82 -7.93
CA GLU A 447 1.15 19.59 -9.30
C GLU A 447 2.04 18.34 -9.32
N ARG A 448 1.90 17.51 -10.37
CA ARG A 448 2.68 16.30 -10.63
C ARG A 448 3.26 16.34 -12.03
N ALA A 449 4.56 16.12 -12.17
CA ALA A 449 5.18 15.86 -13.46
C ALA A 449 4.68 14.52 -14.04
N PRO A 450 4.60 14.38 -15.37
CA PRO A 450 4.36 13.08 -16.01
C PRO A 450 5.40 12.04 -15.59
N SER A 451 5.02 10.75 -15.64
CA SER A 451 5.92 9.62 -15.42
C SER A 451 6.73 9.29 -16.68
N GLU A 452 7.69 8.38 -16.53
CA GLU A 452 8.46 7.84 -17.64
C GLU A 452 7.59 7.12 -18.67
N VAL A 453 6.56 6.39 -18.24
CA VAL A 453 5.59 5.71 -19.11
C VAL A 453 4.77 6.75 -19.88
N GLU A 454 4.17 7.71 -19.19
CA GLU A 454 3.32 8.74 -19.78
C GLU A 454 4.05 9.57 -20.85
N LEU A 455 5.39 9.75 -20.72
CA LEU A 455 6.19 10.50 -21.68
C LEU A 455 6.77 9.66 -22.81
N PHE A 456 7.27 8.45 -22.52
CA PHE A 456 8.18 7.74 -23.40
C PHE A 456 7.66 6.37 -23.86
N ALA A 457 6.50 5.89 -23.41
CA ALA A 457 5.96 4.61 -23.87
C ALA A 457 5.81 4.60 -25.39
N ASP A 458 6.21 3.51 -26.05
CA ASP A 458 6.02 3.24 -27.48
C ASP A 458 6.21 1.76 -27.76
N GLY A 459 5.22 0.92 -27.46
CA GLY A 459 5.31 -0.52 -27.64
C GLY A 459 4.10 -1.29 -27.13
N VAL A 460 4.14 -2.59 -27.36
CA VAL A 460 3.14 -3.53 -26.84
C VAL A 460 3.36 -3.70 -25.34
N HIS A 461 2.26 -3.69 -24.61
CA HIS A 461 2.19 -3.91 -23.18
C HIS A 461 1.14 -5.00 -22.90
N ILE A 462 1.60 -6.26 -22.83
CA ILE A 462 0.71 -7.43 -22.75
C ILE A 462 -0.15 -7.40 -21.49
N ALA A 463 0.44 -6.99 -20.36
CA ALA A 463 -0.29 -6.87 -19.10
C ALA A 463 -1.55 -5.99 -19.16
N THR A 464 -1.61 -5.03 -20.08
CA THR A 464 -2.77 -4.16 -20.31
C THR A 464 -3.54 -4.50 -21.58
N ALA A 465 -3.06 -5.50 -22.35
CA ALA A 465 -3.57 -5.91 -23.66
C ALA A 465 -3.68 -4.71 -24.63
N ALA A 466 -2.63 -3.90 -24.73
CA ALA A 466 -2.61 -2.67 -25.51
C ALA A 466 -1.23 -2.38 -26.12
N TYR A 467 -1.22 -1.60 -27.21
CA TYR A 467 -0.04 -0.86 -27.64
C TYR A 467 -0.10 0.53 -27.05
N GLU A 468 0.82 0.88 -26.19
CA GLU A 468 0.83 2.15 -25.47
C GLU A 468 1.76 3.18 -26.10
N THR A 469 1.27 4.41 -26.24
CA THR A 469 2.04 5.53 -26.82
C THR A 469 2.05 6.71 -25.85
N GLY A 470 3.25 7.05 -25.39
CA GLY A 470 3.52 8.25 -24.59
C GLY A 470 3.42 9.55 -25.41
N ASP A 471 3.46 10.67 -24.72
CA ASP A 471 3.47 11.97 -25.37
C ASP A 471 4.50 12.91 -24.69
N LEU A 472 5.58 13.18 -25.41
CA LEU A 472 6.63 14.10 -24.95
C LEU A 472 6.16 15.55 -24.80
N THR A 473 4.96 15.90 -25.21
CA THR A 473 4.42 17.27 -25.08
C THR A 473 3.58 17.47 -23.82
N LEU A 474 3.33 16.43 -23.04
CA LEU A 474 2.58 16.52 -21.79
C LEU A 474 3.19 17.53 -20.83
N ASN A 475 2.34 18.23 -20.10
CA ASN A 475 2.71 19.14 -19.03
C ASN A 475 2.38 18.53 -17.66
N SER A 476 2.77 19.21 -16.59
CA SER A 476 2.40 18.79 -15.24
C SER A 476 0.89 18.73 -15.06
N GLU A 477 0.41 17.63 -14.50
CA GLU A 477 -0.95 17.45 -14.03
C GLU A 477 -1.18 18.29 -12.78
N LYS A 478 -2.30 19.02 -12.69
CA LYS A 478 -2.61 19.92 -11.58
C LYS A 478 -3.96 19.56 -10.98
N VAL A 479 -4.03 19.51 -9.67
CA VAL A 479 -5.29 19.29 -8.97
C VAL A 479 -5.53 20.33 -7.88
N THR A 480 -6.76 20.80 -7.77
CA THR A 480 -7.23 21.57 -6.63
C THR A 480 -8.30 20.77 -5.91
N THR A 481 -8.09 20.46 -4.64
CA THR A 481 -8.99 19.65 -3.81
C THR A 481 -9.53 20.48 -2.65
N LEU A 482 -10.85 20.48 -2.49
CA LEU A 482 -11.54 20.94 -1.27
C LEU A 482 -12.00 19.70 -0.51
N GLU A 483 -11.63 19.60 0.77
CA GLU A 483 -12.01 18.47 1.61
C GLU A 483 -12.53 18.95 2.98
N GLY A 484 -13.66 18.38 3.39
CA GLY A 484 -14.24 18.53 4.72
C GLY A 484 -14.03 17.27 5.53
N THR A 485 -13.55 17.40 6.77
CA THR A 485 -13.24 16.31 7.69
C THR A 485 -14.04 16.48 8.98
N ALA A 486 -14.59 15.36 9.49
CA ALA A 486 -15.22 15.33 10.81
C ALA A 486 -14.77 14.06 11.56
N HIS A 487 -14.16 14.24 12.73
CA HIS A 487 -13.85 13.15 13.67
C HIS A 487 -14.73 13.31 14.90
N TYR A 488 -15.43 12.26 15.28
CA TYR A 488 -16.28 12.23 16.47
C TYR A 488 -15.92 11.02 17.34
N ASP A 489 -15.61 11.29 18.61
CA ASP A 489 -15.34 10.26 19.61
C ASP A 489 -15.87 10.66 20.95
N ARG A 490 -17.08 10.21 21.28
CA ARG A 490 -17.67 10.50 22.57
C ARG A 490 -18.65 9.42 23.03
N GLY A 491 -18.43 8.93 24.23
CA GLY A 491 -19.32 7.97 24.85
C GLY A 491 -19.25 6.60 24.20
N ARG A 492 -20.34 6.17 23.57
CA ARG A 492 -20.44 4.86 22.89
C ARG A 492 -20.21 4.93 21.39
N PHE A 493 -20.10 6.11 20.82
CA PHE A 493 -19.98 6.32 19.38
C PHE A 493 -18.65 6.98 19.05
N SER A 494 -17.94 6.39 18.06
CA SER A 494 -16.82 6.99 17.38
C SER A 494 -17.03 6.88 15.85
N GLY A 495 -16.52 7.85 15.10
CA GLY A 495 -16.61 7.80 13.64
C GLY A 495 -15.89 8.94 12.96
N ASP A 496 -15.58 8.72 11.71
CA ASP A 496 -14.84 9.60 10.85
C ASP A 496 -15.59 9.78 9.52
N LEU A 497 -15.66 11.01 9.03
CA LEU A 497 -16.27 11.37 7.76
C LEU A 497 -15.33 12.29 6.99
N HIS A 498 -15.06 11.94 5.75
CA HIS A 498 -14.35 12.77 4.79
C HIS A 498 -15.22 12.96 3.56
N VAL A 499 -15.36 14.20 3.10
CA VAL A 499 -16.08 14.54 1.86
C VAL A 499 -15.18 15.43 1.03
N TYR A 500 -14.94 15.06 -0.22
CA TYR A 500 -13.98 15.74 -1.06
C TYR A 500 -14.50 16.04 -2.47
N HIS A 501 -13.92 17.06 -3.07
CA HIS A 501 -14.10 17.41 -4.47
C HIS A 501 -12.74 17.90 -5.03
N SER A 502 -12.28 17.25 -6.09
CA SER A 502 -11.02 17.53 -6.76
C SER A 502 -11.28 17.95 -8.21
N TRP A 503 -10.70 19.07 -8.59
CA TRP A 503 -10.71 19.57 -9.96
C TRP A 503 -9.31 19.42 -10.54
N TYR A 504 -9.20 18.59 -11.58
CA TYR A 504 -7.96 18.40 -12.31
C TYR A 504 -7.94 19.27 -13.54
N ASN A 505 -6.79 19.88 -13.80
CA ASN A 505 -6.47 20.54 -15.06
C ASN A 505 -5.29 19.79 -15.67
N GLY A 506 -5.48 19.28 -16.87
CA GLY A 506 -4.51 18.45 -17.55
C GLY A 506 -4.31 17.10 -16.88
N PHE A 507 -5.37 16.46 -16.41
CA PHE A 507 -5.37 15.06 -15.97
C PHE A 507 -4.80 14.19 -17.10
N ILE A 508 -3.77 13.43 -16.83
CA ILE A 508 -3.17 12.54 -17.83
C ILE A 508 -3.99 11.26 -17.87
N ASP A 509 -4.65 11.04 -18.98
CA ASP A 509 -5.55 9.91 -19.22
C ASP A 509 -5.03 9.09 -20.40
N GLU A 510 -5.29 7.80 -20.40
CA GLU A 510 -4.91 6.90 -21.46
C GLU A 510 -6.14 6.56 -22.29
N ARG A 511 -6.10 6.85 -23.61
CA ARG A 511 -7.27 6.73 -24.49
C ARG A 511 -6.99 5.94 -25.74
N PRO A 512 -7.95 5.07 -26.18
CA PRO A 512 -7.83 4.38 -27.44
C PRO A 512 -7.86 5.38 -28.59
N THR A 513 -6.99 5.18 -29.59
CA THR A 513 -6.93 6.00 -30.81
C THR A 513 -7.97 5.58 -31.85
N GLY A 514 -8.51 4.38 -31.73
CA GLY A 514 -9.34 3.72 -32.75
C GLY A 514 -8.54 2.91 -33.76
N ASP A 515 -7.21 2.96 -33.70
CA ASP A 515 -6.32 2.15 -34.53
C ASP A 515 -5.90 0.88 -33.75
N GLN A 516 -5.38 -0.12 -34.46
CA GLN A 516 -4.89 -1.37 -33.90
C GLN A 516 -3.48 -1.68 -34.43
N PHE A 517 -2.68 -2.30 -33.57
CA PHE A 517 -1.35 -2.85 -33.90
C PHE A 517 -1.43 -4.37 -33.98
N TYR A 518 -0.91 -4.96 -35.06
CA TYR A 518 -0.80 -6.41 -35.17
C TYR A 518 0.53 -6.88 -34.59
N PHE A 519 0.46 -7.69 -33.56
CA PHE A 519 1.63 -8.26 -32.91
C PHE A 519 1.85 -9.68 -33.43
N GLU A 520 2.95 -9.87 -34.19
CA GLU A 520 3.20 -11.11 -34.92
C GLU A 520 3.47 -12.32 -33.98
N GLU A 521 3.99 -12.09 -32.78
CA GLU A 521 4.36 -13.13 -31.83
C GLU A 521 3.14 -13.83 -31.23
N GLU A 522 2.09 -13.11 -30.96
CA GLU A 522 0.84 -13.62 -30.41
C GLU A 522 -0.24 -13.86 -31.49
N ASP A 523 0.02 -13.49 -32.75
CA ASP A 523 -0.98 -13.52 -33.87
C ASP A 523 -2.27 -12.73 -33.48
N GLU A 524 -2.13 -11.63 -32.72
CA GLU A 524 -3.23 -10.83 -32.19
C GLU A 524 -3.16 -9.35 -32.60
N PHE A 525 -4.35 -8.67 -32.55
CA PHE A 525 -4.46 -7.23 -32.73
C PHE A 525 -4.68 -6.55 -31.38
N PHE A 526 -3.75 -5.67 -30.98
CA PHE A 526 -3.88 -4.84 -29.82
C PHE A 526 -4.43 -3.46 -30.16
N PRO A 527 -5.39 -2.90 -29.39
CA PRO A 527 -5.80 -1.51 -29.55
C PRO A 527 -4.63 -0.58 -29.22
N ILE A 528 -4.48 0.49 -30.00
CA ILE A 528 -3.46 1.51 -29.75
C ILE A 528 -4.05 2.55 -28.79
N TYR A 529 -3.41 2.70 -27.64
CA TYR A 529 -3.71 3.73 -26.65
C TYR A 529 -2.67 4.85 -26.68
N ARG A 530 -3.10 6.05 -26.35
CA ARG A 530 -2.22 7.21 -26.20
C ARG A 530 -2.50 7.95 -24.93
N PHE A 531 -1.44 8.39 -24.26
CA PHE A 531 -1.54 9.31 -23.13
C PHE A 531 -1.89 10.72 -23.62
N VAL A 532 -2.95 11.28 -23.06
CA VAL A 532 -3.49 12.60 -23.42
C VAL A 532 -3.80 13.40 -22.16
N GLN A 533 -3.86 14.73 -22.27
CA GLN A 533 -4.30 15.57 -21.17
C GLN A 533 -5.73 16.03 -21.35
N THR A 534 -6.52 15.97 -20.28
CA THR A 534 -7.92 16.39 -20.24
C THR A 534 -8.24 17.04 -18.89
N ASP A 535 -9.27 17.85 -18.82
CA ASP A 535 -9.80 18.26 -17.53
C ASP A 535 -10.64 17.15 -16.92
N SER A 536 -10.59 17.02 -15.59
CA SER A 536 -11.42 16.03 -14.91
C SER A 536 -11.89 16.48 -13.54
N LYS A 537 -12.91 15.79 -13.00
CA LYS A 537 -13.49 16.03 -11.70
C LYS A 537 -13.68 14.72 -10.97
N PHE A 538 -13.14 14.66 -9.74
CA PHE A 538 -13.33 13.56 -8.84
C PHE A 538 -14.04 14.08 -7.58
N TYR A 539 -15.07 13.39 -7.12
CA TYR A 539 -15.71 13.72 -5.84
C TYR A 539 -16.26 12.47 -5.18
N GLY A 540 -16.34 12.52 -3.86
CA GLY A 540 -16.81 11.38 -3.11
C GLY A 540 -16.85 11.62 -1.63
N PHE A 541 -17.10 10.54 -0.90
CA PHE A 541 -17.03 10.52 0.56
C PHE A 541 -16.49 9.20 1.07
N GLU A 542 -15.97 9.24 2.28
CA GLU A 542 -15.51 8.12 3.06
C GLU A 542 -16.11 8.28 4.46
N LEU A 543 -16.79 7.24 4.92
CA LEU A 543 -17.44 7.20 6.23
C LEU A 543 -17.06 5.92 6.94
N GLU A 544 -16.63 6.04 8.19
CA GLU A 544 -16.50 4.89 9.09
C GLU A 544 -17.00 5.25 10.48
N GLY A 545 -17.45 4.25 11.22
CA GLY A 545 -17.92 4.48 12.57
C GLY A 545 -18.12 3.19 13.35
N ALA A 546 -18.09 3.34 14.66
CA ALA A 546 -18.32 2.26 15.60
C ALA A 546 -19.28 2.70 16.72
N TYR A 547 -20.20 1.83 17.10
CA TYR A 547 -21.09 2.02 18.23
C TYR A 547 -20.93 0.88 19.24
N ALA A 548 -20.51 1.18 20.45
CA ALA A 548 -20.42 0.21 21.54
C ALA A 548 -21.82 -0.18 22.03
N LEU A 549 -22.32 -1.33 21.54
CA LEU A 549 -23.59 -1.90 21.96
C LEU A 549 -23.56 -2.28 23.45
N TRP A 550 -22.43 -2.83 23.88
CA TRP A 550 -22.19 -3.22 25.27
C TRP A 550 -20.70 -3.12 25.62
N GLN A 551 -20.41 -2.72 26.84
CA GLN A 551 -19.04 -2.66 27.36
C GLN A 551 -19.04 -2.89 28.87
N ASP A 552 -18.12 -3.77 29.32
CA ASP A 552 -17.90 -4.07 30.74
C ASP A 552 -16.41 -4.46 30.94
N GLY A 553 -15.69 -3.59 31.64
CA GLY A 553 -14.24 -3.71 31.79
C GLY A 553 -13.51 -3.68 30.44
N ASP A 554 -12.74 -4.75 30.17
CA ASP A 554 -11.99 -4.96 28.93
C ASP A 554 -12.82 -5.56 27.80
N ARG A 555 -14.09 -5.94 28.04
CA ARG A 555 -14.97 -6.59 27.08
C ARG A 555 -15.86 -5.57 26.40
N LYS A 556 -15.88 -5.59 25.09
CA LYS A 556 -16.69 -4.68 24.28
C LYS A 556 -17.36 -5.46 23.13
N LEU A 557 -18.65 -5.22 22.96
CA LEU A 557 -19.38 -5.59 21.73
C LEU A 557 -19.67 -4.32 20.96
N SER A 558 -19.20 -4.18 19.75
CA SER A 558 -19.43 -3.03 18.87
C SER A 558 -20.13 -3.45 17.58
N LEU A 559 -20.97 -2.55 17.09
CA LEU A 559 -21.42 -2.51 15.70
C LEU A 559 -20.56 -1.48 14.99
N GLU A 560 -19.87 -1.91 13.94
CA GLU A 560 -18.99 -1.09 13.13
C GLU A 560 -19.57 -1.00 11.72
N GLY A 561 -19.35 0.12 11.07
CA GLY A 561 -19.81 0.35 9.70
C GLY A 561 -18.86 1.22 8.93
N ALA A 562 -18.74 0.96 7.64
CA ALA A 562 -17.98 1.77 6.71
C ALA A 562 -18.73 1.92 5.40
N ALA A 563 -18.56 3.05 4.73
CA ALA A 563 -19.09 3.26 3.38
C ALA A 563 -18.19 4.23 2.62
N ASP A 564 -18.05 4.01 1.33
CA ASP A 564 -17.31 4.90 0.46
C ASP A 564 -17.98 5.01 -0.92
N TYR A 565 -17.71 6.12 -1.56
CA TYR A 565 -18.13 6.41 -2.92
C TYR A 565 -17.16 7.37 -3.58
N VAL A 566 -16.83 7.08 -4.84
CA VAL A 566 -16.08 8.00 -5.70
C VAL A 566 -16.75 8.08 -7.06
N HIS A 567 -16.80 9.30 -7.60
CA HIS A 567 -17.25 9.58 -8.95
C HIS A 567 -16.16 10.36 -9.68
N ALA A 568 -15.80 9.89 -10.86
CA ALA A 568 -14.82 10.54 -11.71
C ALA A 568 -15.34 10.74 -13.13
N GLN A 569 -15.07 11.92 -13.66
CA GLN A 569 -15.53 12.37 -14.97
C GLN A 569 -14.43 13.18 -15.65
N THR A 570 -14.07 12.81 -16.87
CA THR A 570 -13.20 13.57 -17.77
C THR A 570 -14.03 14.27 -18.84
N ASP A 571 -13.42 15.12 -19.66
CA ASP A 571 -14.11 15.72 -20.81
C ASP A 571 -14.48 14.67 -21.89
N PHE A 572 -13.83 13.50 -21.87
CA PHE A 572 -14.13 12.39 -22.77
C PHE A 572 -15.26 11.46 -22.29
N GLY A 573 -15.68 11.57 -21.04
CA GLY A 573 -16.65 10.67 -20.42
C GLY A 573 -16.20 10.20 -19.03
N PRO A 574 -16.72 9.08 -18.52
CA PRO A 574 -16.24 8.49 -17.29
C PRO A 574 -14.73 8.25 -17.33
N ALA A 575 -14.04 8.40 -16.19
CA ALA A 575 -12.67 7.93 -16.07
C ALA A 575 -12.62 6.42 -15.98
N ALA A 576 -11.52 5.81 -16.44
CA ALA A 576 -11.36 4.35 -16.47
C ALA A 576 -11.22 3.76 -15.07
N ARG A 577 -11.73 2.56 -14.88
CA ARG A 577 -11.51 1.71 -13.70
C ARG A 577 -11.84 2.40 -12.36
N ILE A 578 -12.91 3.20 -12.33
CA ILE A 578 -13.37 3.86 -11.10
C ILE A 578 -14.19 2.88 -10.27
N PRO A 579 -13.80 2.65 -8.99
CA PRO A 579 -14.50 1.66 -8.17
C PRO A 579 -15.96 2.05 -7.93
N PRO A 580 -16.89 1.06 -7.86
CA PRO A 580 -18.24 1.29 -7.38
C PRO A 580 -18.25 1.64 -5.88
N TYR A 581 -19.43 2.11 -5.38
CA TYR A 581 -19.60 2.30 -3.94
C TYR A 581 -19.45 0.99 -3.17
N SER A 582 -19.03 1.08 -1.91
CA SER A 582 -19.10 -0.05 -1.01
C SER A 582 -19.72 0.32 0.33
N VAL A 583 -20.35 -0.69 0.97
CA VAL A 583 -20.89 -0.58 2.32
C VAL A 583 -20.51 -1.81 3.11
N THR A 584 -19.92 -1.61 4.28
CA THR A 584 -19.51 -2.69 5.19
C THR A 584 -20.24 -2.56 6.52
N GLY A 585 -20.75 -3.66 7.02
CA GLY A 585 -21.28 -3.78 8.38
C GLY A 585 -20.57 -4.90 9.13
N ARG A 586 -20.09 -4.64 10.34
CA ARG A 586 -19.33 -5.59 11.15
C ARG A 586 -19.82 -5.61 12.59
N LEU A 587 -20.06 -6.78 13.12
CA LEU A 587 -20.27 -7.01 14.53
C LEU A 587 -18.97 -7.53 15.14
N ALA A 588 -18.38 -6.79 16.08
CA ALA A 588 -17.08 -7.10 16.67
C ALA A 588 -17.18 -7.27 18.18
N TRP A 589 -16.64 -8.36 18.69
CA TRP A 589 -16.36 -8.59 20.09
C TRP A 589 -14.87 -8.46 20.34
N THR A 590 -14.48 -7.63 21.28
CA THR A 590 -13.09 -7.47 21.69
C THR A 590 -12.95 -7.66 23.20
N SER A 591 -11.87 -8.32 23.61
CA SER A 591 -11.46 -8.44 25.00
C SER A 591 -9.97 -8.73 25.10
N THR A 592 -9.42 -8.65 26.29
CA THR A 592 -8.00 -8.98 26.56
C THR A 592 -7.59 -10.36 26.03
N ARG A 593 -8.49 -11.35 26.06
CA ARG A 593 -8.16 -12.75 25.73
C ARG A 593 -8.81 -13.29 24.47
N PHE A 594 -9.84 -12.65 23.97
CA PHE A 594 -10.65 -13.18 22.88
C PHE A 594 -11.25 -12.05 22.06
N ASP A 595 -11.01 -12.08 20.75
CA ASP A 595 -11.68 -11.23 19.79
C ASP A 595 -12.41 -12.11 18.78
N ALA A 596 -13.56 -11.64 18.30
CA ALA A 596 -14.31 -12.27 17.23
C ALA A 596 -15.06 -11.23 16.42
N SER A 597 -15.18 -11.43 15.12
CA SER A 597 -16.01 -10.59 14.27
C SER A 597 -16.76 -11.37 13.20
N ALA A 598 -17.88 -10.80 12.79
CA ALA A 598 -18.62 -11.19 11.59
C ALA A 598 -18.87 -9.92 10.78
N GLU A 599 -18.60 -9.99 9.48
CA GLU A 599 -18.65 -8.87 8.57
C GLU A 599 -19.43 -9.21 7.32
N VAL A 600 -20.18 -8.26 6.81
CA VAL A 600 -20.83 -8.28 5.50
C VAL A 600 -20.38 -7.04 4.75
N ARG A 601 -19.79 -7.21 3.57
CA ARG A 601 -19.40 -6.15 2.66
C ARG A 601 -20.15 -6.30 1.35
N HIS A 602 -20.89 -5.26 0.98
CA HIS A 602 -21.54 -5.14 -0.32
C HIS A 602 -20.81 -4.12 -1.17
N VAL A 603 -20.51 -4.49 -2.41
CA VAL A 603 -19.90 -3.64 -3.45
C VAL A 603 -20.92 -3.55 -4.57
N GLY A 604 -21.25 -2.34 -5.00
CA GLY A 604 -22.26 -2.10 -6.02
C GLY A 604 -21.81 -2.46 -7.43
N GLU A 605 -22.75 -2.49 -8.36
CA GLU A 605 -22.43 -2.59 -9.78
C GLU A 605 -21.72 -1.32 -10.28
N GLN A 606 -20.88 -1.47 -11.33
CA GLN A 606 -20.29 -0.36 -12.04
C GLN A 606 -20.56 -0.49 -13.53
N ASP A 607 -21.43 0.37 -14.02
CA ASP A 607 -21.84 0.46 -15.42
C ASP A 607 -21.20 1.65 -16.16
N ARG A 608 -20.49 2.53 -15.43
CA ARG A 608 -19.83 3.71 -16.00
C ARG A 608 -18.41 3.32 -16.41
N VAL A 609 -18.25 3.01 -17.69
CA VAL A 609 -16.99 2.62 -18.31
C VAL A 609 -16.41 3.73 -19.17
N ALA A 610 -15.10 3.78 -19.34
CA ALA A 610 -14.40 4.86 -20.03
C ALA A 610 -14.48 4.77 -21.56
N ASN A 611 -14.53 3.55 -22.09
CA ASN A 611 -14.50 3.27 -23.52
C ASN A 611 -15.07 1.88 -23.81
N GLU A 612 -15.11 1.49 -25.09
CA GLU A 612 -15.67 0.22 -25.58
C GLU A 612 -14.89 -1.04 -25.17
N PHE A 613 -13.64 -0.89 -24.74
CA PHE A 613 -12.81 -2.03 -24.31
C PHE A 613 -12.94 -2.31 -22.79
N GLU A 614 -13.55 -1.39 -22.04
CA GLU A 614 -13.81 -1.57 -20.61
C GLU A 614 -15.21 -2.11 -20.40
N LEU A 615 -15.34 -3.32 -19.82
CA LEU A 615 -16.65 -3.91 -19.51
C LEU A 615 -17.15 -3.47 -18.13
N PRO A 616 -18.48 -3.34 -17.93
CA PRO A 616 -19.10 -3.16 -16.61
C PRO A 616 -18.86 -4.37 -15.69
N THR A 617 -19.04 -4.17 -14.39
CA THR A 617 -19.01 -5.26 -13.39
C THR A 617 -20.33 -5.32 -12.62
N ASP A 618 -20.75 -6.54 -12.26
CA ASP A 618 -21.92 -6.77 -11.43
C ASP A 618 -21.61 -6.45 -9.95
N ASP A 619 -22.66 -6.26 -9.14
CA ASP A 619 -22.53 -6.15 -7.70
C ASP A 619 -22.20 -7.51 -7.06
N TYR A 620 -21.57 -7.47 -5.88
CA TYR A 620 -21.30 -8.68 -5.10
C TYR A 620 -21.37 -8.41 -3.61
N THR A 621 -21.55 -9.49 -2.81
CA THR A 621 -21.61 -9.41 -1.35
C THR A 621 -20.74 -10.46 -0.69
N LEU A 622 -19.69 -10.04 0.00
CA LEU A 622 -18.80 -10.92 0.75
C LEU A 622 -19.23 -11.03 2.20
N VAL A 623 -19.17 -12.24 2.74
CA VAL A 623 -19.38 -12.54 4.16
C VAL A 623 -18.07 -13.06 4.74
N ASN A 624 -17.56 -12.39 5.77
CA ASN A 624 -16.30 -12.71 6.41
C ASN A 624 -16.48 -12.93 7.92
N ALA A 625 -15.59 -13.70 8.53
CA ALA A 625 -15.56 -13.88 9.97
C ALA A 625 -14.14 -14.06 10.47
N SER A 626 -13.86 -13.62 11.69
CA SER A 626 -12.54 -13.82 12.30
C SER A 626 -12.65 -14.14 13.78
N VAL A 627 -11.64 -14.82 14.30
CA VAL A 627 -11.46 -15.09 15.72
C VAL A 627 -9.97 -15.03 16.08
N ALA A 628 -9.65 -14.40 17.22
CA ALA A 628 -8.31 -14.41 17.78
C ALA A 628 -8.40 -14.76 19.27
N VAL A 629 -7.52 -15.66 19.75
CA VAL A 629 -7.47 -16.14 21.13
C VAL A 629 -6.09 -15.94 21.70
N ARG A 630 -6.01 -15.34 22.87
CA ARG A 630 -4.78 -15.15 23.67
C ARG A 630 -4.86 -16.01 24.92
N PRO A 631 -4.42 -17.29 24.84
CA PRO A 631 -4.68 -18.28 25.91
C PRO A 631 -3.93 -18.01 27.21
N PHE A 632 -2.79 -17.33 27.14
CA PHE A 632 -1.93 -17.10 28.30
C PHE A 632 -2.17 -15.72 28.92
N ALA A 633 -1.89 -15.59 30.23
CA ALA A 633 -2.09 -14.34 30.97
C ALA A 633 -1.18 -13.21 30.44
N GLN A 634 -0.01 -13.56 29.94
CA GLN A 634 0.97 -12.62 29.36
C GLN A 634 0.54 -12.09 27.98
N GLN A 635 -0.48 -12.70 27.36
CA GLN A 635 -1.00 -12.34 26.02
C GLN A 635 0.07 -12.39 24.90
N ASN A 636 1.16 -13.07 25.14
CA ASN A 636 2.31 -13.15 24.23
C ASN A 636 2.11 -14.17 23.08
N VAL A 637 1.06 -15.00 23.15
CA VAL A 637 0.65 -15.91 22.08
C VAL A 637 -0.74 -15.54 21.60
N THR A 638 -0.90 -15.35 20.31
CA THR A 638 -2.21 -15.17 19.64
C THR A 638 -2.42 -16.33 18.67
N LEU A 639 -3.48 -17.08 18.86
CA LEU A 639 -3.99 -18.03 17.88
C LEU A 639 -5.12 -17.33 17.12
N PHE A 640 -5.12 -17.39 15.80
CA PHE A 640 -6.16 -16.76 15.00
C PHE A 640 -6.68 -17.65 13.90
N ALA A 641 -7.93 -17.43 13.53
CA ALA A 641 -8.57 -17.99 12.35
C ALA A 641 -9.41 -16.90 11.67
N GLU A 642 -9.34 -16.83 10.36
CA GLU A 642 -10.11 -15.93 9.52
C GLU A 642 -10.77 -16.74 8.42
N ALA A 643 -12.03 -16.46 8.14
CA ALA A 643 -12.76 -17.00 7.01
C ALA A 643 -13.20 -15.85 6.11
N ARG A 644 -12.76 -15.84 4.87
CA ARG A 644 -13.12 -14.87 3.84
C ARG A 644 -14.01 -15.51 2.79
N ASN A 645 -14.91 -14.72 2.22
CA ASN A 645 -15.86 -15.17 1.20
C ASN A 645 -16.58 -16.47 1.61
N LEU A 646 -17.18 -16.51 2.81
CA LEU A 646 -17.84 -17.70 3.35
C LEU A 646 -18.96 -18.25 2.46
N THR A 647 -19.58 -17.39 1.68
CA THR A 647 -20.68 -17.71 0.76
C THR A 647 -20.20 -18.24 -0.58
N ASP A 648 -18.88 -18.20 -0.85
CA ASP A 648 -18.28 -18.61 -2.11
C ASP A 648 -18.82 -17.81 -3.31
N GLU A 649 -18.93 -16.49 -3.11
CA GLU A 649 -19.47 -15.52 -4.06
C GLU A 649 -18.52 -15.26 -5.22
N GLU A 650 -19.02 -15.22 -6.47
CA GLU A 650 -18.26 -14.69 -7.61
C GLU A 650 -18.13 -13.17 -7.45
N ALA A 651 -16.95 -12.69 -7.14
CA ALA A 651 -16.64 -11.28 -6.98
C ALA A 651 -15.55 -10.87 -7.98
N ARG A 652 -15.69 -9.69 -8.59
CA ARG A 652 -14.72 -9.15 -9.56
C ARG A 652 -14.45 -7.68 -9.23
N GLU A 653 -13.18 -7.36 -8.97
CA GLU A 653 -12.80 -5.99 -8.61
C GLU A 653 -12.76 -5.10 -9.86
N HIS A 654 -13.64 -4.10 -9.93
CA HIS A 654 -13.79 -3.25 -11.12
C HIS A 654 -12.52 -2.51 -11.52
N VAL A 655 -11.66 -2.16 -10.55
CA VAL A 655 -10.39 -1.43 -10.81
C VAL A 655 -9.30 -2.32 -11.39
N SER A 656 -9.48 -3.65 -11.39
CA SER A 656 -8.53 -4.59 -11.98
C SER A 656 -8.55 -4.54 -13.52
N PHE A 657 -7.38 -4.60 -14.12
CA PHE A 657 -7.25 -4.84 -15.57
C PHE A 657 -7.77 -6.23 -15.95
N LEU A 658 -7.65 -7.20 -15.04
CA LEU A 658 -7.99 -8.59 -15.25
C LEU A 658 -9.40 -8.97 -14.76
N LYS A 659 -10.27 -8.00 -14.43
CA LYS A 659 -11.61 -8.26 -13.88
C LYS A 659 -12.46 -9.25 -14.69
N ASP A 660 -12.21 -9.30 -16.01
CA ASP A 660 -12.97 -10.15 -16.92
C ASP A 660 -12.36 -11.54 -17.17
N ILE A 661 -11.16 -11.80 -16.61
CA ILE A 661 -10.46 -13.09 -16.69
C ILE A 661 -10.01 -13.63 -15.33
N ALA A 662 -10.11 -12.85 -14.27
CA ALA A 662 -9.71 -13.23 -12.92
C ALA A 662 -10.75 -12.78 -11.89
N PRO A 663 -11.62 -13.67 -11.40
CA PRO A 663 -12.44 -13.39 -10.22
C PRO A 663 -11.56 -13.34 -8.97
N LEU A 664 -12.05 -12.68 -7.91
CA LEU A 664 -11.44 -12.76 -6.59
C LEU A 664 -11.44 -14.20 -6.07
N PRO A 665 -10.53 -14.56 -5.16
CA PRO A 665 -10.47 -15.89 -4.58
C PRO A 665 -11.80 -16.35 -3.97
N GLY A 666 -12.11 -17.62 -4.13
CA GLY A 666 -13.24 -18.29 -3.50
C GLY A 666 -13.16 -18.33 -1.99
N ARG A 667 -13.93 -19.21 -1.37
CA ARG A 667 -13.94 -19.37 0.08
C ARG A 667 -12.56 -19.71 0.63
N ASN A 668 -12.05 -18.88 1.55
CA ASN A 668 -10.74 -19.06 2.16
C ASN A 668 -10.84 -19.17 3.68
N LEU A 669 -10.21 -20.21 4.24
CA LEU A 669 -9.97 -20.34 5.66
C LEU A 669 -8.48 -20.15 5.93
N ARG A 670 -8.13 -19.13 6.71
CA ARG A 670 -6.77 -18.84 7.18
C ARG A 670 -6.65 -19.16 8.66
N VAL A 671 -5.57 -19.81 9.06
CA VAL A 671 -5.27 -20.11 10.46
C VAL A 671 -3.82 -19.80 10.76
N GLY A 672 -3.56 -19.34 11.96
CA GLY A 672 -2.17 -19.03 12.31
C GLY A 672 -1.94 -18.81 13.79
N VAL A 673 -0.66 -18.62 14.10
CA VAL A 673 -0.16 -18.32 15.44
C VAL A 673 0.89 -17.22 15.36
N ALA A 674 0.80 -16.27 16.28
CA ALA A 674 1.84 -15.25 16.50
C ALA A 674 2.31 -15.33 17.96
N TYR A 675 3.63 -15.22 18.16
CA TYR A 675 4.28 -15.17 19.47
C TYR A 675 5.14 -13.90 19.56
N ARG A 676 4.89 -13.10 20.60
CA ARG A 676 5.65 -11.87 20.91
C ARG A 676 6.41 -12.05 22.22
N PHE A 677 7.59 -11.48 22.31
CA PHE A 677 8.46 -11.55 23.50
C PHE A 677 9.30 -10.30 23.69
#